data_7bda6df3ccfc95ab1627c89ea8e481b7
#
_entry.id   7bda6df3ccfc95ab1627c89ea8e481b7
#
_cell.length_a   1.000
_cell.length_b   1.000
_cell.length_c   1.000
_cell.angle_alpha   90.00
_cell.angle_beta   90.00
_cell.angle_gamma   90.00
#
_symmetry.space_group_name_H-M   'P 1'
#
loop_
_entity.id
_entity.type
_entity.pdbx_description
1 polymer ?
#
loop_
_entity_poly.entity_id
_entity_poly.type
_entity_poly.pdbx_seq_one_letter_code
_entity_poly.pdbx_strand_id
1 'polypeptide(L)'
;MDQEPITNIKGTTLHTTEEREERRASVLTALGSQLCTLWGKEADVGEPPNFKIYLNAMLAFTRHPSVRIYNFTNGLWGQLFRHELVSQSKTLQAVIPTWITIVSRKVMKHGFPSKNDSESCQYSRFDFDSDEEYSNFFYKVRSETLETIKNASLLAPETMYSYVEEWLTSHVKKATDTGSISENQLCNLFSPAYLEWDALSQVVESVVSRVMKSEGCKPNSESGMQLLRLCLSYETTDPLILSTLLSCISGLFVFIRLVPSVLPDVLNKIFSALTFSLPGQTKDSRSRAVKNVRRHGCSLMVKIALGYPDILLEAFDFINNVVDSLSHNPQELSQMEKGTLQEALMIINNHFHNFDKQTVFIGKVLSPVSVMWSDVKQPFSSPLDFMSFVGLDKAPVEPSENDVNGQNRAQIMYCVNLILAVIKRSEFSSDPDRAEHGGFILERSENGAIVYRNPATPHVMPLLHQLFCLVRLFNNLWHPEALACVSPGYAKAHDLPDNDKNNILGLTSNIADPCIDSPKVQQPLERMQHFLSMLHSNCYHILGNAGLSLGLQFYQHSHLTDYLIHSSLTNLHLIPDYRLRPIIRTFLRPFIQCCPPQCYHVVLLPILNHLCPYMLERLNIRWGHLSNLIESGTYEEENTDTQEVLEDFLIRMLTRDYIDLLKVVLVAGPRGGCQDSADGMEAEMEISTPTPAVQEALSELGHLVLGCDTICQAIVTTLLKVLCWQDSWACLKAVLVLGHVLRWLVGEGQHLSPDAVRQVMQAVLQGLHTHGQHEANQCALISLGMATYEMFIPYFPNIREVLLGLPGVSTDDVQRFEEKLLSPSQNPNVKNSKLEKTKKDLFKKLVIEIVGRNVGQALKKEVHMNELPPMFKNPRPKQPRVDDTDADIGLCSLFGPDSQDFNGHQVVPTTF
;
A
#
# COMPACT_ATOMS: atom_id res chain seq x y z
N MET A 1 -57.90 13.06 -16.63
CA MET A 1 -57.81 13.90 -15.44
C MET A 1 -57.23 13.00 -14.35
N ASP A 2 -56.00 12.78 -14.36
CA ASP A 2 -54.92 13.46 -13.69
C ASP A 2 -54.68 12.90 -12.27
N GLN A 3 -53.90 11.85 -12.20
CA GLN A 3 -53.27 11.39 -10.98
C GLN A 3 -51.73 11.39 -11.20
N GLU A 4 -51.19 12.57 -11.28
CA GLU A 4 -49.80 12.82 -10.98
C GLU A 4 -49.76 14.11 -10.17
N PRO A 5 -49.37 14.07 -8.94
CA PRO A 5 -48.18 14.64 -8.39
C PRO A 5 -47.81 14.20 -6.96
N ILE A 6 -48.23 13.01 -6.47
CA ILE A 6 -47.96 12.66 -5.07
C ILE A 6 -46.54 12.09 -4.83
N THR A 7 -45.90 11.58 -5.88
CA THR A 7 -44.54 10.99 -5.76
C THR A 7 -43.44 12.06 -5.66
N ASN A 8 -43.56 13.20 -6.30
CA ASN A 8 -42.55 14.26 -6.27
C ASN A 8 -42.53 15.03 -4.94
N ILE A 9 -43.64 15.15 -4.23
CA ILE A 9 -43.69 15.87 -2.95
C ILE A 9 -43.05 15.05 -1.82
N LYS A 10 -43.16 13.73 -1.86
CA LYS A 10 -42.51 12.85 -0.87
C LYS A 10 -41.01 12.79 -1.07
N GLY A 11 -40.51 12.77 -2.29
CA GLY A 11 -39.09 12.80 -2.61
C GLY A 11 -38.39 14.09 -2.18
N THR A 12 -38.99 15.26 -2.51
CA THR A 12 -38.49 16.59 -2.11
C THR A 12 -38.51 16.82 -0.60
N THR A 13 -39.51 16.31 0.12
CA THR A 13 -39.57 16.40 1.61
C THR A 13 -38.53 15.49 2.28
N LEU A 14 -38.23 14.32 1.72
CA LEU A 14 -37.21 13.42 2.27
C LEU A 14 -35.82 14.04 2.11
N HIS A 15 -35.48 14.54 0.93
CA HIS A 15 -34.20 15.19 0.65
C HIS A 15 -33.94 16.39 1.56
N THR A 16 -34.92 17.29 1.74
CA THR A 16 -34.76 18.44 2.65
C THR A 16 -34.64 18.03 4.13
N THR A 17 -35.21 16.90 4.50
CA THR A 17 -35.08 16.36 5.86
C THR A 17 -33.70 15.76 6.07
N GLU A 18 -33.22 15.00 5.11
CA GLU A 18 -31.88 14.38 5.13
C GLU A 18 -30.77 15.43 5.22
N GLU A 19 -30.79 16.47 4.38
CA GLU A 19 -29.82 17.58 4.46
C GLU A 19 -29.81 18.26 5.84
N ARG A 20 -30.96 18.38 6.50
CA ARG A 20 -31.03 18.95 7.85
C ARG A 20 -30.42 18.01 8.89
N GLU A 21 -30.64 16.70 8.75
CA GLU A 21 -30.11 15.69 9.66
C GLU A 21 -28.59 15.55 9.47
N GLU A 22 -28.11 15.57 8.25
CA GLU A 22 -26.70 15.60 7.90
C GLU A 22 -25.97 16.81 8.52
N ARG A 23 -26.53 18.02 8.35
CA ARG A 23 -25.97 19.24 8.95
C ARG A 23 -25.96 19.16 10.49
N ARG A 24 -27.01 18.60 11.13
CA ARG A 24 -27.04 18.39 12.58
C ARG A 24 -25.97 17.38 13.01
N ALA A 25 -25.85 16.25 12.33
CA ALA A 25 -24.84 15.26 12.61
C ALA A 25 -23.42 15.87 12.47
N SER A 26 -23.16 16.62 11.38
CA SER A 26 -21.90 17.31 11.15
C SER A 26 -21.54 18.30 12.26
N VAL A 27 -22.50 19.13 12.71
CA VAL A 27 -22.27 20.08 13.82
C VAL A 27 -21.97 19.34 15.14
N LEU A 28 -22.71 18.27 15.44
CA LEU A 28 -22.49 17.51 16.69
C LEU A 28 -21.17 16.75 16.66
N THR A 29 -20.77 16.20 15.51
CA THR A 29 -19.48 15.52 15.38
C THR A 29 -18.32 16.50 15.47
N ALA A 30 -18.41 17.69 14.83
CA ALA A 30 -17.44 18.76 14.96
C ALA A 30 -17.28 19.21 16.43
N LEU A 31 -18.40 19.37 17.17
CA LEU A 31 -18.38 19.69 18.59
C LEU A 31 -17.64 18.62 19.40
N GLY A 32 -17.89 17.34 19.14
CA GLY A 32 -17.19 16.23 19.80
C GLY A 32 -15.69 16.19 19.48
N SER A 33 -15.31 16.46 18.24
CA SER A 33 -13.90 16.55 17.83
C SER A 33 -13.18 17.70 18.53
N GLN A 34 -13.83 18.86 18.65
CA GLN A 34 -13.30 19.99 19.43
C GLN A 34 -13.18 19.66 20.92
N LEU A 35 -14.15 18.95 21.49
CA LEU A 35 -14.09 18.48 22.85
C LEU A 35 -12.86 17.57 23.06
N CYS A 36 -12.60 16.62 22.17
CA CYS A 36 -11.39 15.80 22.22
C CYS A 36 -10.10 16.63 22.13
N THR A 37 -10.10 17.71 21.33
CA THR A 37 -8.94 18.58 21.20
C THR A 37 -8.62 19.36 22.48
N LEU A 38 -9.65 19.75 23.24
CA LEU A 38 -9.51 20.60 24.42
C LEU A 38 -9.40 19.80 25.71
N TRP A 39 -9.98 18.59 25.78
CA TRP A 39 -10.05 17.79 27.02
C TRP A 39 -8.64 17.45 27.53
N GLY A 40 -8.33 17.97 28.72
CA GLY A 40 -7.05 17.76 29.40
C GLY A 40 -5.87 18.61 28.90
N LYS A 41 -6.04 19.42 27.83
CA LYS A 41 -5.00 20.38 27.41
C LYS A 41 -5.10 21.71 28.16
N GLU A 42 -6.32 22.14 28.49
CA GLU A 42 -6.55 23.31 29.33
C GLU A 42 -6.98 22.86 30.71
N ALA A 43 -6.53 23.56 31.75
CA ALA A 43 -6.60 23.12 33.15
C ALA A 43 -8.02 22.86 33.66
N ASP A 44 -9.06 23.42 33.03
CA ASP A 44 -10.44 23.33 33.47
C ASP A 44 -11.38 22.56 32.52
N VAL A 45 -10.87 21.97 31.43
CA VAL A 45 -11.73 21.24 30.48
C VAL A 45 -11.66 19.74 30.75
N GLY A 46 -12.72 19.24 31.42
CA GLY A 46 -12.95 17.83 31.69
C GLY A 46 -14.29 17.34 31.14
N GLU A 47 -14.86 16.29 31.77
CA GLU A 47 -16.14 15.73 31.35
C GLU A 47 -17.28 16.75 31.47
N PRO A 48 -17.96 17.15 30.37
CA PRO A 48 -19.07 18.10 30.47
C PRO A 48 -20.27 17.54 31.21
N PRO A 49 -21.03 18.37 31.97
CA PRO A 49 -22.21 17.91 32.70
C PRO A 49 -23.27 17.19 31.86
N ASN A 50 -23.39 17.57 30.59
CA ASN A 50 -24.35 17.01 29.63
C ASN A 50 -23.75 15.93 28.70
N PHE A 51 -22.57 15.39 29.02
CA PHE A 51 -21.87 14.45 28.15
C PHE A 51 -22.70 13.19 27.84
N LYS A 52 -23.42 12.67 28.84
CA LYS A 52 -24.34 11.54 28.64
C LYS A 52 -25.45 11.84 27.63
N ILE A 53 -26.03 13.04 27.68
CA ILE A 53 -27.08 13.46 26.73
C ILE A 53 -26.50 13.57 25.33
N TYR A 54 -25.31 14.13 25.21
CA TYR A 54 -24.57 14.24 23.96
C TYR A 54 -24.29 12.86 23.37
N LEU A 55 -23.75 11.91 24.13
CA LEU A 55 -23.47 10.55 23.65
C LEU A 55 -24.76 9.83 23.22
N ASN A 56 -25.88 10.03 23.91
CA ASN A 56 -27.18 9.45 23.51
C ASN A 56 -27.68 10.06 22.17
N ALA A 57 -27.47 11.35 21.95
CA ALA A 57 -27.77 11.98 20.65
C ALA A 57 -26.88 11.38 19.53
N MET A 58 -25.58 11.18 19.81
CA MET A 58 -24.68 10.53 18.87
C MET A 58 -25.09 9.08 18.55
N LEU A 59 -25.55 8.30 19.56
CA LEU A 59 -26.10 6.95 19.35
C LEU A 59 -27.34 6.98 18.44
N ALA A 60 -28.20 8.01 18.56
CA ALA A 60 -29.36 8.15 17.68
C ALA A 60 -28.95 8.37 16.21
N PHE A 61 -27.97 9.24 15.95
CA PHE A 61 -27.42 9.42 14.59
C PHE A 61 -26.64 8.19 14.10
N THR A 62 -25.97 7.44 14.98
CA THR A 62 -25.32 6.16 14.63
C THR A 62 -26.34 5.12 14.14
N ARG A 63 -27.60 5.16 14.62
CA ARG A 63 -28.69 4.30 14.13
C ARG A 63 -29.26 4.72 12.79
N HIS A 64 -28.98 5.95 12.36
CA HIS A 64 -29.60 6.52 11.15
C HIS A 64 -29.45 5.59 9.92
N PRO A 65 -30.48 5.42 9.07
CA PRO A 65 -30.42 4.54 7.90
C PRO A 65 -29.39 4.96 6.85
N SER A 66 -29.14 6.28 6.64
CA SER A 66 -28.10 6.77 5.71
C SER A 66 -26.71 6.38 6.16
N VAL A 67 -25.95 5.77 5.25
CA VAL A 67 -24.55 5.38 5.48
C VAL A 67 -23.64 6.62 5.59
N ARG A 68 -23.95 7.72 4.91
CA ARG A 68 -23.21 8.99 5.02
C ARG A 68 -23.31 9.58 6.41
N ILE A 69 -24.52 9.70 6.96
CA ILE A 69 -24.74 10.22 8.32
C ILE A 69 -24.08 9.31 9.34
N TYR A 70 -24.19 7.99 9.15
CA TYR A 70 -23.48 7.03 9.98
C TYR A 70 -21.97 7.24 9.97
N ASN A 71 -21.39 7.50 8.80
CA ASN A 71 -19.94 7.69 8.66
C ASN A 71 -19.40 8.86 9.50
N PHE A 72 -20.11 10.01 9.55
CA PHE A 72 -19.74 11.12 10.41
C PHE A 72 -19.63 10.68 11.88
N THR A 73 -20.62 9.90 12.34
CA THR A 73 -20.62 9.44 13.74
C THR A 73 -19.52 8.42 14.01
N ASN A 74 -19.23 7.54 13.05
CA ASN A 74 -18.17 6.53 13.19
C ASN A 74 -16.79 7.17 13.37
N GLY A 75 -16.47 8.21 12.59
CA GLY A 75 -15.23 8.97 12.73
C GLY A 75 -15.07 9.56 14.15
N LEU A 76 -16.15 10.12 14.70
CA LEU A 76 -16.14 10.64 16.07
C LEU A 76 -15.96 9.54 17.11
N TRP A 77 -16.69 8.40 17.02
CA TRP A 77 -16.49 7.28 17.93
C TRP A 77 -15.05 6.80 17.96
N GLY A 78 -14.41 6.73 16.80
CA GLY A 78 -13.00 6.39 16.68
C GLY A 78 -12.08 7.38 17.41
N GLN A 79 -12.37 8.69 17.37
CA GLN A 79 -11.63 9.71 18.13
C GLN A 79 -11.85 9.56 19.63
N LEU A 80 -13.11 9.43 20.09
CA LEU A 80 -13.43 9.28 21.50
C LEU A 80 -12.76 8.05 22.14
N PHE A 81 -12.76 6.92 21.44
CA PHE A 81 -12.16 5.67 21.96
C PHE A 81 -10.63 5.67 21.97
N ARG A 82 -9.98 6.43 21.10
CA ARG A 82 -8.51 6.55 21.05
C ARG A 82 -7.95 7.64 21.96
N HIS A 83 -8.79 8.58 22.43
CA HIS A 83 -8.31 9.70 23.22
C HIS A 83 -7.93 9.25 24.63
N GLU A 84 -6.71 9.56 25.09
CA GLU A 84 -6.13 9.06 26.35
C GLU A 84 -7.01 9.31 27.59
N LEU A 85 -7.61 10.49 27.72
CA LEU A 85 -8.42 10.87 28.86
C LEU A 85 -9.92 10.60 28.67
N VAL A 86 -10.47 10.88 27.47
CA VAL A 86 -11.90 10.68 27.19
C VAL A 86 -12.26 9.21 27.27
N SER A 87 -11.38 8.31 26.79
CA SER A 87 -11.57 6.86 26.85
C SER A 87 -11.73 6.32 28.28
N GLN A 88 -11.18 7.02 29.27
CA GLN A 88 -11.29 6.67 30.70
C GLN A 88 -12.62 7.11 31.32
N SER A 89 -13.44 7.90 30.61
CA SER A 89 -14.75 8.34 31.12
C SER A 89 -15.67 7.15 31.31
N LYS A 90 -16.21 7.00 32.54
CA LYS A 90 -17.21 5.98 32.84
C LYS A 90 -18.50 6.19 32.05
N THR A 91 -18.84 7.45 31.73
CA THR A 91 -20.00 7.80 30.92
C THR A 91 -19.84 7.29 29.49
N LEU A 92 -18.65 7.41 28.90
CA LEU A 92 -18.35 6.84 27.58
C LEU A 92 -18.37 5.31 27.61
N GLN A 93 -17.72 4.68 28.59
CA GLN A 93 -17.69 3.22 28.70
C GLN A 93 -19.10 2.61 28.89
N ALA A 94 -19.98 3.30 29.58
CA ALA A 94 -21.35 2.84 29.81
C ALA A 94 -22.23 2.78 28.55
N VAL A 95 -21.87 3.46 27.46
CA VAL A 95 -22.62 3.42 26.18
C VAL A 95 -22.11 2.34 25.22
N ILE A 96 -20.94 1.74 25.46
CA ILE A 96 -20.34 0.73 24.58
C ILE A 96 -21.27 -0.46 24.31
N PRO A 97 -21.98 -1.04 25.28
CA PRO A 97 -22.91 -2.17 25.03
C PRO A 97 -24.02 -1.83 24.03
N THR A 98 -24.57 -0.62 24.14
CA THR A 98 -25.60 -0.14 23.21
C THR A 98 -24.98 0.19 21.85
N TRP A 99 -23.80 0.80 21.85
CA TRP A 99 -23.07 1.18 20.64
C TRP A 99 -22.73 -0.04 19.78
N ILE A 100 -22.16 -1.11 20.36
CA ILE A 100 -21.80 -2.31 19.58
C ILE A 100 -23.01 -3.00 18.96
N THR A 101 -24.15 -3.02 19.68
CA THR A 101 -25.41 -3.59 19.16
C THR A 101 -25.91 -2.83 17.92
N ILE A 102 -25.66 -1.53 17.83
CA ILE A 102 -26.03 -0.70 16.66
C ILE A 102 -25.02 -0.93 15.55
N VAL A 103 -23.74 -0.81 15.86
CA VAL A 103 -22.65 -0.77 14.88
C VAL A 103 -22.43 -2.12 14.19
N SER A 104 -22.61 -3.23 14.91
CA SER A 104 -22.53 -4.57 14.32
C SER A 104 -23.52 -4.79 13.15
N ARG A 105 -24.69 -4.14 13.21
CA ARG A 105 -25.67 -4.16 12.10
C ARG A 105 -25.24 -3.27 10.94
N LYS A 106 -24.45 -2.22 11.18
CA LYS A 106 -23.90 -1.34 10.14
C LYS A 106 -22.77 -2.00 9.34
N VAL A 107 -22.18 -3.08 9.87
CA VAL A 107 -21.21 -3.92 9.15
C VAL A 107 -21.87 -4.76 8.05
N MET A 108 -23.19 -5.03 8.13
CA MET A 108 -23.93 -5.78 7.11
C MET A 108 -24.13 -4.94 5.84
N LYS A 109 -23.83 -5.52 4.67
CA LYS A 109 -23.98 -4.83 3.39
C LYS A 109 -25.43 -4.91 2.86
N HIS A 110 -26.25 -3.96 3.24
CA HIS A 110 -27.65 -3.81 2.79
C HIS A 110 -27.95 -2.35 2.46
N GLY A 111 -29.05 -2.11 1.75
CA GLY A 111 -29.45 -0.74 1.41
C GLY A 111 -28.92 -0.27 0.04
N PHE A 112 -28.82 -1.17 -0.93
CA PHE A 112 -28.39 -0.83 -2.29
C PHE A 112 -29.34 0.18 -2.98
N PRO A 113 -28.85 1.18 -3.71
CA PRO A 113 -29.66 2.13 -4.47
C PRO A 113 -30.68 1.47 -5.42
N SER A 114 -30.29 0.36 -6.08
CA SER A 114 -31.17 -0.38 -7.00
C SER A 114 -32.28 -1.18 -6.31
N LYS A 115 -32.15 -1.43 -5.01
CA LYS A 115 -33.10 -2.22 -4.21
C LYS A 115 -34.16 -1.35 -3.54
N ASN A 116 -35.22 -1.98 -3.05
CA ASN A 116 -36.31 -1.30 -2.34
C ASN A 116 -36.81 -2.14 -1.15
N ASP A 117 -35.87 -2.82 -0.50
CA ASP A 117 -36.13 -3.77 0.58
C ASP A 117 -35.95 -3.19 1.99
N SER A 118 -35.39 -1.97 2.08
CA SER A 118 -35.14 -1.30 3.36
C SER A 118 -35.22 0.22 3.24
N GLU A 119 -35.41 0.89 4.38
CA GLU A 119 -35.35 2.36 4.46
C GLU A 119 -34.00 2.90 4.00
N SER A 120 -32.91 2.17 4.26
CA SER A 120 -31.56 2.54 3.82
C SER A 120 -31.45 2.68 2.29
N CYS A 121 -32.18 1.89 1.51
CA CYS A 121 -32.22 2.01 0.05
C CYS A 121 -32.73 3.35 -0.43
N GLN A 122 -33.65 3.98 0.30
CA GLN A 122 -34.21 5.30 -0.04
C GLN A 122 -33.13 6.37 0.10
N TYR A 123 -32.37 6.35 1.19
CA TYR A 123 -31.27 7.27 1.43
C TYR A 123 -30.14 7.04 0.43
N SER A 124 -29.76 5.77 0.19
CA SER A 124 -28.67 5.46 -0.76
C SER A 124 -28.96 5.94 -2.18
N ARG A 125 -30.22 6.01 -2.62
CA ARG A 125 -30.60 6.59 -3.93
C ARG A 125 -30.36 8.09 -4.04
N PHE A 126 -30.35 8.81 -2.93
CA PHE A 126 -30.00 10.23 -2.91
C PHE A 126 -28.50 10.45 -2.82
N ASP A 127 -27.81 9.53 -2.16
CA ASP A 127 -26.40 9.65 -1.84
C ASP A 127 -25.48 9.13 -2.96
N PHE A 128 -25.93 8.17 -3.78
CA PHE A 128 -25.12 7.43 -4.74
C PHE A 128 -25.83 7.22 -6.06
N ASP A 129 -25.10 7.41 -7.16
CA ASP A 129 -25.62 7.25 -8.51
C ASP A 129 -25.72 5.77 -8.94
N SER A 130 -24.98 4.87 -8.30
CA SER A 130 -24.95 3.45 -8.66
C SER A 130 -24.69 2.53 -7.44
N ASP A 131 -25.03 1.25 -7.61
CA ASP A 131 -24.69 0.19 -6.62
C ASP A 131 -23.17 0.03 -6.47
N GLU A 132 -22.40 0.34 -7.50
CA GLU A 132 -20.95 0.27 -7.47
C GLU A 132 -20.35 1.38 -6.60
N GLU A 133 -20.79 2.62 -6.80
CA GLU A 133 -20.39 3.76 -5.97
C GLU A 133 -20.76 3.54 -4.51
N TYR A 134 -22.00 3.11 -4.26
CA TYR A 134 -22.46 2.71 -2.92
C TYR A 134 -21.54 1.65 -2.31
N SER A 135 -21.21 0.60 -3.08
CA SER A 135 -20.38 -0.51 -2.60
C SER A 135 -18.99 -0.03 -2.19
N ASN A 136 -18.36 0.82 -3.01
CA ASN A 136 -17.04 1.38 -2.74
C ASN A 136 -17.04 2.22 -1.46
N PHE A 137 -18.04 3.10 -1.31
CA PHE A 137 -18.20 3.90 -0.10
C PHE A 137 -18.48 3.02 1.13
N PHE A 138 -19.38 2.03 0.99
CA PHE A 138 -19.72 1.10 2.07
C PHE A 138 -18.49 0.33 2.59
N TYR A 139 -17.64 -0.20 1.71
CA TYR A 139 -16.45 -0.94 2.14
C TYR A 139 -15.45 -0.06 2.88
N LYS A 140 -15.28 1.19 2.44
CA LYS A 140 -14.46 2.15 3.17
C LYS A 140 -15.02 2.37 4.59
N VAL A 141 -16.30 2.70 4.70
CA VAL A 141 -16.98 2.92 6.00
C VAL A 141 -16.93 1.66 6.87
N ARG A 142 -17.12 0.48 6.27
CA ARG A 142 -17.02 -0.81 6.98
C ARG A 142 -15.63 -1.04 7.57
N SER A 143 -14.57 -0.77 6.80
CA SER A 143 -13.19 -0.88 7.28
C SER A 143 -12.92 0.05 8.47
N GLU A 144 -13.32 1.32 8.37
CA GLU A 144 -13.21 2.30 9.45
C GLU A 144 -14.06 1.88 10.68
N THR A 145 -15.22 1.28 10.45
CA THR A 145 -16.08 0.75 11.52
C THR A 145 -15.41 -0.40 12.27
N LEU A 146 -14.80 -1.34 11.56
CA LEU A 146 -14.08 -2.46 12.16
C LEU A 146 -12.87 -1.96 12.98
N GLU A 147 -12.18 -0.92 12.52
CA GLU A 147 -11.10 -0.30 13.31
C GLU A 147 -11.64 0.38 14.58
N THR A 148 -12.79 1.04 14.49
CA THR A 148 -13.46 1.60 15.68
C THR A 148 -13.90 0.49 16.68
N ILE A 149 -14.36 -0.66 16.17
CA ILE A 149 -14.67 -1.85 17.00
C ILE A 149 -13.41 -2.38 17.69
N LYS A 150 -12.28 -2.43 17.00
CA LYS A 150 -10.99 -2.83 17.59
C LYS A 150 -10.59 -1.89 18.75
N ASN A 151 -10.76 -0.57 18.57
CA ASN A 151 -10.47 0.41 19.63
C ASN A 151 -11.41 0.24 20.84
N ALA A 152 -12.71 0.05 20.61
CA ALA A 152 -13.67 -0.23 21.68
C ALA A 152 -13.35 -1.55 22.42
N SER A 153 -12.79 -2.54 21.72
CA SER A 153 -12.40 -3.83 22.30
C SER A 153 -11.25 -3.73 23.30
N LEU A 154 -10.39 -2.71 23.16
CA LEU A 154 -9.35 -2.42 24.16
C LEU A 154 -9.91 -1.76 25.41
N LEU A 155 -10.99 -0.96 25.28
CA LEU A 155 -11.59 -0.23 26.39
C LEU A 155 -12.55 -1.09 27.23
N ALA A 156 -13.29 -1.97 26.59
CA ALA A 156 -14.30 -2.80 27.24
C ALA A 156 -14.23 -4.26 26.75
N PRO A 157 -13.09 -4.95 26.98
CA PRO A 157 -12.84 -6.27 26.41
C PRO A 157 -13.89 -7.31 26.79
N GLU A 158 -14.32 -7.35 28.03
CA GLU A 158 -15.36 -8.29 28.49
C GLU A 158 -16.70 -8.07 27.78
N THR A 159 -17.14 -6.82 27.71
CA THR A 159 -18.40 -6.45 27.04
C THR A 159 -18.39 -6.81 25.56
N MET A 160 -17.30 -6.49 24.86
CA MET A 160 -17.16 -6.74 23.44
C MET A 160 -17.07 -8.24 23.14
N TYR A 161 -16.35 -8.98 23.98
CA TYR A 161 -16.24 -10.44 23.82
C TYR A 161 -17.57 -11.14 24.12
N SER A 162 -18.26 -10.79 25.20
CA SER A 162 -19.58 -11.37 25.55
C SER A 162 -20.62 -11.12 24.45
N TYR A 163 -20.60 -9.93 23.84
CA TYR A 163 -21.45 -9.61 22.69
C TYR A 163 -21.21 -10.58 21.50
N VAL A 164 -19.95 -10.80 21.15
CA VAL A 164 -19.56 -11.70 20.05
C VAL A 164 -19.95 -13.15 20.38
N GLU A 165 -19.71 -13.59 21.63
CA GLU A 165 -20.06 -14.92 22.10
C GLU A 165 -21.57 -15.18 21.99
N GLU A 166 -22.40 -14.24 22.45
CA GLU A 166 -23.84 -14.34 22.37
C GLU A 166 -24.32 -14.34 20.89
N TRP A 167 -23.78 -13.45 20.06
CA TRP A 167 -24.18 -13.34 18.67
C TRP A 167 -23.82 -14.62 17.89
N LEU A 168 -22.58 -15.10 17.99
CA LEU A 168 -22.14 -16.31 17.31
C LEU A 168 -22.94 -17.53 17.80
N THR A 169 -23.12 -17.70 19.11
CA THR A 169 -23.87 -18.83 19.69
C THR A 169 -25.32 -18.82 19.26
N SER A 170 -25.95 -17.67 19.20
CA SER A 170 -27.35 -17.55 18.77
C SER A 170 -27.50 -17.78 17.28
N HIS A 171 -26.52 -17.29 16.47
CA HIS A 171 -26.59 -17.35 15.01
C HIS A 171 -26.40 -18.79 14.48
N VAL A 172 -25.45 -19.53 15.02
CA VAL A 172 -25.22 -20.95 14.67
C VAL A 172 -26.46 -21.82 14.89
N LYS A 173 -27.34 -21.46 15.82
CA LYS A 173 -28.58 -22.20 16.12
C LYS A 173 -29.76 -21.82 15.21
N LYS A 174 -29.65 -20.74 14.42
CA LYS A 174 -30.70 -20.30 13.52
C LYS A 174 -30.72 -21.17 12.26
N ALA A 175 -31.90 -21.37 11.69
CA ALA A 175 -32.02 -21.95 10.34
C ALA A 175 -31.44 -20.99 9.31
N THR A 176 -30.81 -21.54 8.28
CA THR A 176 -30.24 -20.77 7.17
C THR A 176 -31.36 -20.15 6.33
N ASP A 177 -31.47 -18.82 6.37
CA ASP A 177 -32.40 -18.09 5.52
C ASP A 177 -31.71 -17.69 4.21
N THR A 178 -32.01 -18.45 3.15
CA THR A 178 -31.44 -18.20 1.80
C THR A 178 -32.13 -17.05 1.07
N GLY A 179 -33.26 -16.55 1.56
CA GLY A 179 -34.07 -15.52 0.92
C GLY A 179 -34.99 -16.05 -0.17
N SER A 180 -35.83 -15.15 -0.74
CA SER A 180 -36.86 -15.49 -1.71
C SER A 180 -36.38 -15.79 -3.12
N ILE A 181 -35.12 -15.52 -3.45
CA ILE A 181 -34.51 -15.63 -4.80
C ILE A 181 -33.36 -16.63 -4.75
N SER A 182 -33.58 -17.78 -4.10
CA SER A 182 -32.52 -18.79 -3.99
C SER A 182 -32.61 -19.79 -5.13
N GLU A 183 -31.60 -19.86 -5.99
CA GLU A 183 -31.43 -20.97 -6.93
C GLU A 183 -30.80 -22.16 -6.21
N ASN A 184 -31.37 -23.35 -6.35
CA ASN A 184 -30.85 -24.57 -5.75
C ASN A 184 -30.73 -24.58 -4.20
N GLN A 185 -31.46 -23.75 -3.48
CA GLN A 185 -31.41 -23.60 -2.01
C GLN A 185 -30.03 -23.16 -1.49
N LEU A 186 -29.20 -22.50 -2.29
CA LEU A 186 -27.94 -21.91 -1.91
C LEU A 186 -28.11 -20.40 -1.67
N CYS A 187 -27.30 -19.84 -0.80
CA CYS A 187 -27.24 -18.39 -0.58
C CYS A 187 -26.67 -17.67 -1.80
N ASN A 188 -27.13 -16.46 -1.99
CA ASN A 188 -26.48 -15.47 -2.84
C ASN A 188 -25.99 -14.29 -1.98
N LEU A 189 -25.35 -13.28 -2.59
CA LEU A 189 -24.77 -12.15 -1.87
C LEU A 189 -25.80 -11.26 -1.14
N PHE A 190 -27.07 -11.41 -1.43
CA PHE A 190 -28.16 -10.66 -0.80
C PHE A 190 -28.95 -11.53 0.18
N SER A 191 -28.60 -12.80 0.34
CA SER A 191 -29.26 -13.71 1.27
C SER A 191 -29.06 -13.25 2.71
N PRO A 192 -30.14 -13.14 3.51
CA PRO A 192 -30.07 -12.68 4.89
C PRO A 192 -29.04 -13.46 5.73
N ALA A 193 -28.99 -14.78 5.60
CA ALA A 193 -28.01 -15.61 6.29
C ALA A 193 -26.57 -15.26 5.90
N TYR A 194 -26.29 -15.05 4.61
CA TYR A 194 -24.94 -14.67 4.17
C TYR A 194 -24.52 -13.31 4.72
N LEU A 195 -25.39 -12.29 4.63
CA LEU A 195 -25.08 -10.95 5.13
C LEU A 195 -24.80 -10.94 6.64
N GLU A 196 -25.54 -11.73 7.41
CA GLU A 196 -25.33 -11.85 8.87
C GLU A 196 -24.03 -12.62 9.17
N TRP A 197 -23.75 -13.74 8.48
CA TRP A 197 -22.50 -14.49 8.64
C TRP A 197 -21.25 -13.67 8.25
N ASP A 198 -21.33 -12.92 7.16
CA ASP A 198 -20.26 -12.07 6.69
C ASP A 198 -19.91 -10.98 7.71
N ALA A 199 -20.92 -10.26 8.21
CA ALA A 199 -20.72 -9.25 9.24
C ALA A 199 -20.20 -9.87 10.56
N LEU A 200 -20.79 -10.98 10.99
CA LEU A 200 -20.38 -11.70 12.19
C LEU A 200 -18.92 -12.12 12.13
N SER A 201 -18.48 -12.71 11.02
CA SER A 201 -17.10 -13.17 10.86
C SER A 201 -16.06 -12.04 11.00
N GLN A 202 -16.36 -10.87 10.41
CA GLN A 202 -15.50 -9.69 10.51
C GLN A 202 -15.43 -9.11 11.94
N VAL A 203 -16.58 -9.09 12.63
CA VAL A 203 -16.64 -8.61 14.01
C VAL A 203 -15.95 -9.57 14.97
N VAL A 204 -16.14 -10.90 14.79
CA VAL A 204 -15.44 -11.94 15.59
C VAL A 204 -13.93 -11.75 15.47
N GLU A 205 -13.41 -11.65 14.25
CA GLU A 205 -11.96 -11.48 14.01
C GLU A 205 -11.45 -10.19 14.67
N SER A 206 -12.16 -9.08 14.47
CA SER A 206 -11.76 -7.77 15.00
C SER A 206 -11.72 -7.73 16.51
N VAL A 207 -12.75 -8.27 17.17
CA VAL A 207 -12.85 -8.28 18.63
C VAL A 207 -11.85 -9.25 19.25
N VAL A 208 -11.83 -10.51 18.80
CA VAL A 208 -10.97 -11.55 19.41
C VAL A 208 -9.50 -11.20 19.28
N SER A 209 -9.07 -10.72 18.09
CA SER A 209 -7.66 -10.35 17.87
C SER A 209 -7.18 -9.24 18.81
N ARG A 210 -8.04 -8.30 19.17
CA ARG A 210 -7.69 -7.17 20.07
C ARG A 210 -7.82 -7.55 21.55
N VAL A 211 -8.88 -8.24 21.93
CA VAL A 211 -9.10 -8.67 23.32
C VAL A 211 -7.98 -9.61 23.78
N MET A 212 -7.47 -10.48 22.90
CA MET A 212 -6.36 -11.38 23.23
C MET A 212 -5.00 -10.68 23.36
N LYS A 213 -4.82 -9.50 22.76
CA LYS A 213 -3.63 -8.66 22.93
C LYS A 213 -3.71 -7.72 24.15
N SER A 214 -4.88 -7.57 24.76
CA SER A 214 -5.07 -6.72 25.95
C SER A 214 -4.32 -7.31 27.17
N GLU A 215 -3.60 -6.45 27.90
CA GLU A 215 -2.86 -6.85 29.12
C GLU A 215 -3.79 -7.08 30.33
N GLY A 216 -5.02 -6.56 30.31
CA GLY A 216 -5.91 -6.53 31.49
C GLY A 216 -6.77 -7.76 31.65
N CYS A 217 -7.80 -7.92 30.82
CA CYS A 217 -8.80 -8.97 30.97
C CYS A 217 -8.85 -9.85 29.73
N LYS A 218 -8.25 -11.03 29.82
CA LYS A 218 -8.36 -12.04 28.75
C LYS A 218 -9.65 -12.83 28.94
N PRO A 219 -10.38 -13.13 27.84
CA PRO A 219 -11.59 -13.95 27.92
C PRO A 219 -11.27 -15.33 28.50
N ASN A 220 -12.29 -15.94 29.10
CA ASN A 220 -12.15 -17.31 29.56
C ASN A 220 -11.80 -18.23 28.41
N SER A 221 -10.67 -18.92 28.51
CA SER A 221 -10.17 -19.84 27.49
C SER A 221 -11.17 -20.95 27.16
N GLU A 222 -11.94 -21.40 28.15
CA GLU A 222 -12.97 -22.42 27.95
C GLU A 222 -14.12 -21.92 27.06
N SER A 223 -14.56 -20.66 27.23
CA SER A 223 -15.57 -20.03 26.37
C SER A 223 -15.07 -19.92 24.93
N GLY A 224 -13.82 -19.47 24.73
CA GLY A 224 -13.24 -19.39 23.38
C GLY A 224 -13.13 -20.76 22.68
N MET A 225 -12.77 -21.79 23.43
CA MET A 225 -12.74 -23.17 22.94
C MET A 225 -14.12 -23.72 22.61
N GLN A 226 -15.14 -23.35 23.40
CA GLN A 226 -16.54 -23.75 23.13
C GLN A 226 -17.03 -23.10 21.82
N LEU A 227 -16.72 -21.83 21.59
CA LEU A 227 -17.05 -21.13 20.33
C LEU A 227 -16.35 -21.78 19.14
N LEU A 228 -15.07 -22.12 19.26
CA LEU A 228 -14.33 -22.82 18.19
C LEU A 228 -14.97 -24.18 17.90
N ARG A 229 -15.24 -25.01 18.92
CA ARG A 229 -15.92 -26.30 18.74
C ARG A 229 -17.30 -26.15 18.10
N LEU A 230 -18.03 -25.11 18.46
CA LEU A 230 -19.32 -24.81 17.86
C LEU A 230 -19.20 -24.53 16.35
N CYS A 231 -18.21 -23.74 15.94
CA CYS A 231 -17.92 -23.50 14.52
C CYS A 231 -17.47 -24.77 13.79
N LEU A 232 -16.64 -25.61 14.42
CA LEU A 232 -16.17 -26.85 13.84
C LEU A 232 -17.28 -27.86 13.61
N SER A 233 -18.27 -27.91 14.53
CA SER A 233 -19.42 -28.80 14.45
C SER A 233 -20.52 -28.33 13.48
N TYR A 234 -20.45 -27.08 13.02
CA TYR A 234 -21.42 -26.55 12.07
C TYR A 234 -21.18 -27.11 10.65
N GLU A 235 -22.15 -27.87 10.15
CA GLU A 235 -22.09 -28.45 8.81
C GLU A 235 -22.93 -27.63 7.83
N THR A 236 -22.33 -27.30 6.69
CA THR A 236 -22.99 -26.58 5.60
C THR A 236 -22.51 -27.05 4.23
N THR A 237 -23.44 -27.10 3.30
CA THR A 237 -23.16 -27.36 1.86
C THR A 237 -23.15 -26.06 1.05
N ASP A 238 -23.40 -24.93 1.71
CA ASP A 238 -23.40 -23.62 1.07
C ASP A 238 -21.97 -23.03 1.02
N PRO A 239 -21.42 -22.75 -0.18
CA PRO A 239 -20.06 -22.26 -0.30
C PRO A 239 -19.84 -20.88 0.30
N LEU A 240 -20.85 -19.98 0.28
CA LEU A 240 -20.70 -18.64 0.86
C LEU A 240 -20.67 -18.72 2.39
N ILE A 241 -21.54 -19.51 2.98
CA ILE A 241 -21.57 -19.74 4.43
C ILE A 241 -20.29 -20.45 4.89
N LEU A 242 -19.84 -21.46 4.15
CA LEU A 242 -18.59 -22.17 4.49
C LEU A 242 -17.39 -21.21 4.48
N SER A 243 -17.33 -20.30 3.52
CA SER A 243 -16.26 -19.29 3.45
C SER A 243 -16.25 -18.38 4.68
N THR A 244 -17.39 -17.85 5.11
CA THR A 244 -17.50 -17.01 6.31
C THR A 244 -17.24 -17.77 7.61
N LEU A 245 -17.64 -19.03 7.66
CA LEU A 245 -17.34 -19.95 8.78
C LEU A 245 -15.81 -20.15 8.94
N LEU A 246 -15.07 -20.29 7.84
CA LEU A 246 -13.60 -20.36 7.88
C LEU A 246 -12.98 -19.09 8.45
N SER A 247 -13.56 -17.91 8.17
CA SER A 247 -13.12 -16.64 8.78
C SER A 247 -13.36 -16.64 10.30
N CYS A 248 -14.50 -17.14 10.78
CA CYS A 248 -14.75 -17.29 12.22
C CYS A 248 -13.73 -18.24 12.87
N ILE A 249 -13.46 -19.39 12.25
CA ILE A 249 -12.45 -20.34 12.74
C ILE A 249 -11.06 -19.67 12.79
N SER A 250 -10.71 -18.89 11.76
CA SER A 250 -9.47 -18.09 11.73
C SER A 250 -9.36 -17.16 12.94
N GLY A 251 -10.40 -16.38 13.22
CA GLY A 251 -10.42 -15.44 14.34
C GLY A 251 -10.30 -16.15 15.71
N LEU A 252 -10.88 -17.35 15.82
CA LEU A 252 -10.87 -18.14 17.05
C LEU A 252 -9.64 -19.06 17.20
N PHE A 253 -8.80 -19.16 16.17
CA PHE A 253 -7.63 -20.05 16.18
C PHE A 253 -6.65 -19.75 17.33
N VAL A 254 -6.59 -18.52 17.80
CA VAL A 254 -5.74 -18.11 18.94
C VAL A 254 -5.94 -18.99 20.19
N PHE A 255 -7.15 -19.53 20.39
CA PHE A 255 -7.47 -20.37 21.54
C PHE A 255 -6.86 -21.79 21.44
N ILE A 256 -6.44 -22.24 20.27
CA ILE A 256 -5.76 -23.56 20.10
C ILE A 256 -4.46 -23.64 20.87
N ARG A 257 -3.78 -22.51 21.12
CA ARG A 257 -2.59 -22.50 22.01
C ARG A 257 -2.86 -23.07 23.39
N LEU A 258 -4.09 -23.03 23.85
CA LEU A 258 -4.52 -23.48 25.17
C LEU A 258 -4.93 -24.95 25.17
N VAL A 259 -5.41 -25.47 24.04
CA VAL A 259 -5.85 -26.85 23.88
C VAL A 259 -5.43 -27.39 22.50
N PRO A 260 -4.13 -27.74 22.32
CA PRO A 260 -3.62 -28.20 21.01
C PRO A 260 -4.31 -29.45 20.46
N SER A 261 -4.96 -30.26 21.33
CA SER A 261 -5.64 -31.50 20.92
C SER A 261 -6.80 -31.28 19.92
N VAL A 262 -7.28 -30.05 19.73
CA VAL A 262 -8.34 -29.72 18.75
C VAL A 262 -7.76 -29.37 17.36
N LEU A 263 -6.44 -29.27 17.24
CA LEU A 263 -5.79 -28.97 15.96
C LEU A 263 -6.19 -29.93 14.81
N PRO A 264 -6.26 -31.25 15.02
CA PRO A 264 -6.71 -32.17 13.96
C PRO A 264 -8.09 -31.85 13.42
N ASP A 265 -9.04 -31.47 14.27
CA ASP A 265 -10.40 -31.14 13.84
C ASP A 265 -10.42 -29.87 12.98
N VAL A 266 -9.63 -28.86 13.36
CA VAL A 266 -9.49 -27.63 12.57
C VAL A 266 -8.85 -27.93 11.21
N LEU A 267 -7.75 -28.71 11.18
CA LEU A 267 -7.11 -29.09 9.93
C LEU A 267 -8.06 -29.90 9.02
N ASN A 268 -8.82 -30.84 9.59
CA ASN A 268 -9.83 -31.58 8.83
C ASN A 268 -10.89 -30.66 8.23
N LYS A 269 -11.37 -29.65 8.96
CA LYS A 269 -12.34 -28.66 8.45
C LYS A 269 -11.75 -27.83 7.31
N ILE A 270 -10.49 -27.40 7.42
CA ILE A 270 -9.78 -26.69 6.36
C ILE A 270 -9.59 -27.60 5.14
N PHE A 271 -9.13 -28.85 5.30
CA PHE A 271 -8.96 -29.78 4.18
C PHE A 271 -10.28 -30.11 3.51
N SER A 272 -11.38 -30.23 4.24
CA SER A 272 -12.72 -30.41 3.64
C SER A 272 -13.12 -29.19 2.80
N ALA A 273 -12.74 -27.98 3.21
CA ALA A 273 -12.96 -26.78 2.40
C ALA A 273 -12.05 -26.72 1.16
N LEU A 274 -10.81 -27.18 1.26
CA LEU A 274 -9.87 -27.28 0.11
C LEU A 274 -10.34 -28.25 -0.96
N THR A 275 -11.07 -29.30 -0.57
CA THR A 275 -11.62 -30.31 -1.48
C THR A 275 -13.09 -30.08 -1.80
N PHE A 276 -13.69 -28.98 -1.31
CA PHE A 276 -15.10 -28.71 -1.47
C PHE A 276 -15.51 -28.60 -2.95
N SER A 277 -16.62 -29.26 -3.29
CA SER A 277 -17.25 -29.21 -4.61
C SER A 277 -18.75 -29.49 -4.47
N LEU A 278 -19.57 -28.87 -5.30
CA LEU A 278 -20.99 -29.18 -5.35
C LEU A 278 -21.23 -30.47 -6.18
N PRO A 279 -22.29 -31.19 -5.91
CA PRO A 279 -22.60 -32.42 -6.63
C PRO A 279 -22.62 -32.23 -8.15
N GLY A 280 -21.91 -33.09 -8.89
CA GLY A 280 -21.84 -33.05 -10.35
C GLY A 280 -20.85 -32.01 -10.94
N GLN A 281 -20.13 -31.24 -10.10
CA GLN A 281 -19.10 -30.35 -10.60
C GLN A 281 -17.75 -31.05 -10.78
N THR A 282 -17.12 -30.79 -11.92
CA THR A 282 -15.71 -31.10 -12.19
C THR A 282 -14.84 -29.90 -11.91
N LYS A 283 -13.52 -30.05 -11.91
CA LYS A 283 -12.56 -28.96 -11.67
C LYS A 283 -12.86 -27.70 -12.50
N ASP A 284 -13.18 -27.88 -13.77
CA ASP A 284 -13.39 -26.77 -14.71
C ASP A 284 -14.80 -26.17 -14.60
N SER A 285 -15.78 -26.96 -14.21
CA SER A 285 -17.18 -26.55 -14.03
C SER A 285 -17.50 -25.99 -12.63
N ARG A 286 -16.51 -25.93 -11.71
CA ARG A 286 -16.71 -25.37 -10.37
C ARG A 286 -17.17 -23.90 -10.46
N SER A 287 -18.23 -23.57 -9.75
CA SER A 287 -18.73 -22.19 -9.65
C SER A 287 -17.69 -21.28 -9.00
N ARG A 288 -17.83 -19.97 -9.21
CA ARG A 288 -16.96 -18.97 -8.57
C ARG A 288 -16.98 -19.06 -7.04
N ALA A 289 -18.16 -19.25 -6.45
CA ALA A 289 -18.32 -19.42 -5.00
C ALA A 289 -17.53 -20.63 -4.48
N VAL A 290 -17.57 -21.78 -5.17
CA VAL A 290 -16.78 -22.96 -4.82
C VAL A 290 -15.29 -22.70 -4.95
N LYS A 291 -14.84 -22.06 -6.04
CA LYS A 291 -13.44 -21.67 -6.21
C LYS A 291 -12.97 -20.73 -5.10
N ASN A 292 -13.83 -19.82 -4.64
CA ASN A 292 -13.51 -18.89 -3.56
C ASN A 292 -13.36 -19.60 -2.21
N VAL A 293 -14.24 -20.53 -1.84
CA VAL A 293 -14.09 -21.35 -0.63
C VAL A 293 -12.73 -22.05 -0.59
N ARG A 294 -12.36 -22.71 -1.68
CA ARG A 294 -11.09 -23.44 -1.79
C ARG A 294 -9.88 -22.52 -1.63
N ARG A 295 -9.90 -21.36 -2.31
CA ARG A 295 -8.85 -20.34 -2.15
C ARG A 295 -8.79 -19.82 -0.72
N HIS A 296 -9.95 -19.59 -0.11
CA HIS A 296 -10.01 -19.14 1.27
C HIS A 296 -9.40 -20.16 2.23
N GLY A 297 -9.68 -21.48 2.03
CA GLY A 297 -9.03 -22.55 2.77
C GLY A 297 -7.50 -22.54 2.62
N CYS A 298 -6.98 -22.35 1.38
CA CYS A 298 -5.54 -22.22 1.13
C CYS A 298 -4.95 -20.99 1.85
N SER A 299 -5.59 -19.82 1.72
CA SER A 299 -5.14 -18.58 2.37
C SER A 299 -5.17 -18.68 3.89
N LEU A 300 -6.17 -19.38 4.43
CA LEU A 300 -6.27 -19.65 5.87
C LEU A 300 -5.09 -20.51 6.36
N MET A 301 -4.68 -21.53 5.60
CA MET A 301 -3.48 -22.32 5.95
C MET A 301 -2.23 -21.44 6.02
N VAL A 302 -2.02 -20.52 5.08
CA VAL A 302 -0.90 -19.56 5.13
C VAL A 302 -1.01 -18.64 6.34
N LYS A 303 -2.19 -18.08 6.60
CA LYS A 303 -2.43 -17.19 7.76
C LYS A 303 -2.16 -17.88 9.10
N ILE A 304 -2.60 -19.11 9.26
CA ILE A 304 -2.37 -19.90 10.47
C ILE A 304 -0.89 -20.27 10.57
N ALA A 305 -0.24 -20.63 9.47
CA ALA A 305 1.19 -20.93 9.44
C ALA A 305 2.04 -19.72 9.87
N LEU A 306 1.70 -18.51 9.45
CA LEU A 306 2.37 -17.28 9.87
C LEU A 306 2.14 -16.96 11.36
N GLY A 307 0.91 -17.11 11.85
CA GLY A 307 0.57 -16.75 13.22
C GLY A 307 0.95 -17.79 14.29
N TYR A 308 1.01 -19.08 13.91
CA TYR A 308 1.11 -20.19 14.84
C TYR A 308 2.00 -21.33 14.32
N PRO A 309 3.19 -21.03 13.79
CA PRO A 309 4.03 -22.04 13.15
C PRO A 309 4.47 -23.17 14.12
N ASP A 310 4.76 -22.81 15.37
CA ASP A 310 5.20 -23.80 16.39
C ASP A 310 4.16 -24.89 16.65
N ILE A 311 2.87 -24.52 16.65
CA ILE A 311 1.77 -25.47 16.83
C ILE A 311 1.64 -26.40 15.62
N LEU A 312 1.80 -25.84 14.41
CA LEU A 312 1.70 -26.61 13.17
C LEU A 312 2.91 -27.49 12.92
N LEU A 313 4.06 -27.18 13.53
CA LEU A 313 5.28 -27.95 13.38
C LEU A 313 5.11 -29.42 13.83
N GLU A 314 4.34 -29.65 14.90
CA GLU A 314 4.03 -31.01 15.37
C GLU A 314 3.16 -31.79 14.35
N ALA A 315 2.34 -31.08 13.56
CA ALA A 315 1.50 -31.68 12.53
C ALA A 315 2.11 -31.62 11.12
N PHE A 316 3.36 -31.16 10.98
CA PHE A 316 3.99 -30.91 9.68
C PHE A 316 3.93 -32.10 8.73
N ASP A 317 4.32 -33.29 9.19
CA ASP A 317 4.33 -34.49 8.36
C ASP A 317 2.91 -34.88 7.91
N PHE A 318 1.93 -34.72 8.79
CA PHE A 318 0.52 -34.96 8.44
C PHE A 318 0.06 -33.99 7.35
N ILE A 319 0.29 -32.68 7.54
CA ILE A 319 -0.11 -31.64 6.57
C ILE A 319 0.60 -31.88 5.24
N ASN A 320 1.91 -32.14 5.25
CA ASN A 320 2.70 -32.39 4.04
C ASN A 320 2.18 -33.63 3.27
N ASN A 321 1.87 -34.73 3.96
CA ASN A 321 1.36 -35.93 3.34
C ASN A 321 -0.03 -35.70 2.70
N VAL A 322 -0.90 -34.97 3.36
CA VAL A 322 -2.21 -34.60 2.79
C VAL A 322 -2.05 -33.72 1.54
N VAL A 323 -1.21 -32.68 1.60
CA VAL A 323 -0.94 -31.80 0.47
C VAL A 323 -0.30 -32.55 -0.70
N ASP A 324 0.62 -33.46 -0.43
CA ASP A 324 1.22 -34.34 -1.44
C ASP A 324 0.17 -35.25 -2.09
N SER A 325 -0.67 -35.88 -1.29
CA SER A 325 -1.76 -36.74 -1.79
C SER A 325 -2.73 -35.99 -2.70
N LEU A 326 -3.17 -34.78 -2.27
CA LEU A 326 -4.04 -33.92 -3.07
C LEU A 326 -3.34 -33.42 -4.34
N SER A 327 -2.04 -33.18 -4.28
CA SER A 327 -1.24 -32.69 -5.42
C SER A 327 -1.02 -33.75 -6.51
N HIS A 328 -1.03 -35.03 -6.16
CA HIS A 328 -0.90 -36.14 -7.12
C HIS A 328 -2.17 -36.35 -7.95
N ASN A 329 -3.33 -35.86 -7.50
CA ASN A 329 -4.54 -35.91 -8.28
C ASN A 329 -4.71 -34.61 -9.12
N PRO A 330 -4.53 -34.64 -10.46
CA PRO A 330 -4.62 -33.45 -11.31
C PRO A 330 -5.99 -32.78 -11.28
N GLN A 331 -7.05 -33.55 -10.96
CA GLN A 331 -8.42 -33.05 -10.89
C GLN A 331 -8.76 -32.38 -9.55
N GLU A 332 -7.92 -32.55 -8.54
CA GLU A 332 -8.24 -32.07 -7.22
C GLU A 332 -7.82 -30.61 -7.04
N LEU A 333 -6.54 -30.29 -7.16
CA LEU A 333 -6.01 -28.95 -6.92
C LEU A 333 -5.64 -28.22 -8.22
N SER A 334 -5.92 -26.93 -8.27
CA SER A 334 -5.35 -26.02 -9.26
C SER A 334 -3.88 -25.73 -8.96
N GLN A 335 -3.11 -25.23 -9.95
CA GLN A 335 -1.71 -24.86 -9.76
C GLN A 335 -1.55 -23.77 -8.68
N MET A 336 -2.51 -22.83 -8.62
CA MET A 336 -2.49 -21.79 -7.61
C MET A 336 -2.71 -22.34 -6.20
N GLU A 337 -3.71 -23.21 -6.01
CA GLU A 337 -3.99 -23.87 -4.73
C GLU A 337 -2.75 -24.66 -4.26
N LYS A 338 -2.09 -25.40 -5.18
CA LYS A 338 -0.83 -26.12 -4.88
C LYS A 338 0.27 -25.16 -4.41
N GLY A 339 0.50 -24.07 -5.14
CA GLY A 339 1.52 -23.09 -4.81
C GLY A 339 1.29 -22.45 -3.42
N THR A 340 0.03 -22.09 -3.11
CA THR A 340 -0.32 -21.50 -1.81
C THR A 340 -0.15 -22.48 -0.65
N LEU A 341 -0.47 -23.77 -0.85
CA LEU A 341 -0.25 -24.79 0.19
C LEU A 341 1.24 -25.08 0.38
N GLN A 342 2.05 -25.06 -0.69
CA GLN A 342 3.50 -25.15 -0.57
C GLN A 342 4.09 -23.95 0.19
N GLU A 343 3.55 -22.74 -0.02
CA GLU A 343 3.92 -21.54 0.74
C GLU A 343 3.65 -21.73 2.25
N ALA A 344 2.48 -22.25 2.63
CA ALA A 344 2.16 -22.54 4.02
C ALA A 344 3.15 -23.56 4.63
N LEU A 345 3.46 -24.63 3.92
CA LEU A 345 4.44 -25.64 4.36
C LEU A 345 5.85 -25.05 4.50
N MET A 346 6.24 -24.13 3.62
CA MET A 346 7.53 -23.42 3.71
C MET A 346 7.64 -22.62 5.00
N ILE A 347 6.59 -21.88 5.36
CA ILE A 347 6.55 -21.10 6.59
C ILE A 347 6.72 -22.00 7.82
N ILE A 348 5.98 -23.12 7.88
CA ILE A 348 6.10 -24.07 8.99
C ILE A 348 7.52 -24.70 9.03
N ASN A 349 8.07 -25.02 7.86
CA ASN A 349 9.37 -25.67 7.72
C ASN A 349 10.51 -24.81 8.28
N ASN A 350 10.42 -23.49 8.25
CA ASN A 350 11.42 -22.58 8.83
C ASN A 350 11.61 -22.83 10.33
N HIS A 351 10.57 -23.25 11.05
CA HIS A 351 10.57 -23.49 12.49
C HIS A 351 11.22 -24.81 12.91
N PHE A 352 11.68 -25.63 11.97
CA PHE A 352 12.60 -26.75 12.31
C PHE A 352 13.96 -26.23 12.76
N HIS A 353 14.33 -25.02 12.41
CA HIS A 353 15.63 -24.42 12.71
C HIS A 353 16.81 -25.35 12.36
N ASN A 354 16.70 -26.07 11.25
CA ASN A 354 17.72 -27.02 10.79
C ASN A 354 17.92 -26.86 9.28
N PHE A 355 19.12 -26.44 8.89
CA PHE A 355 19.49 -26.14 7.52
C PHE A 355 19.25 -27.32 6.57
N ASP A 356 19.70 -28.54 6.95
CA ASP A 356 19.62 -29.72 6.08
C ASP A 356 18.15 -30.11 5.82
N LYS A 357 17.31 -30.12 6.86
CA LYS A 357 15.88 -30.39 6.71
C LYS A 357 15.18 -29.36 5.81
N GLN A 358 15.48 -28.08 6.06
CA GLN A 358 14.90 -27.00 5.27
C GLN A 358 15.36 -27.06 3.81
N THR A 359 16.64 -27.26 3.55
CA THR A 359 17.21 -27.40 2.21
C THR A 359 16.59 -28.55 1.45
N VAL A 360 16.45 -29.73 2.07
CA VAL A 360 15.84 -30.91 1.44
C VAL A 360 14.37 -30.62 1.06
N PHE A 361 13.61 -30.00 1.95
CA PHE A 361 12.23 -29.65 1.69
C PHE A 361 12.10 -28.63 0.53
N ILE A 362 12.90 -27.57 0.55
CA ILE A 362 12.92 -26.56 -0.52
C ILE A 362 13.30 -27.19 -1.87
N GLY A 363 14.28 -28.11 -1.86
CA GLY A 363 14.65 -28.86 -3.06
C GLY A 363 13.48 -29.69 -3.62
N LYS A 364 12.68 -30.34 -2.77
CA LYS A 364 11.46 -31.04 -3.16
C LYS A 364 10.43 -30.07 -3.77
N VAL A 365 10.21 -28.94 -3.14
CA VAL A 365 9.25 -27.91 -3.61
C VAL A 365 9.66 -27.34 -4.97
N LEU A 366 10.94 -27.06 -5.20
CA LEU A 366 11.45 -26.46 -6.46
C LEU A 366 11.80 -27.52 -7.53
N SER A 367 11.80 -28.81 -7.21
CA SER A 367 12.10 -29.88 -8.19
C SER A 367 11.22 -29.80 -9.46
N PRO A 368 9.88 -29.59 -9.38
CA PRO A 368 9.06 -29.44 -10.58
C PRO A 368 9.48 -28.26 -11.44
N VAL A 369 9.88 -27.13 -10.82
CA VAL A 369 10.36 -25.95 -11.53
C VAL A 369 11.66 -26.24 -12.26
N SER A 370 12.60 -26.90 -11.58
CA SER A 370 13.89 -27.27 -12.16
C SER A 370 13.73 -28.18 -13.37
N VAL A 371 12.83 -29.17 -13.30
CA VAL A 371 12.50 -30.05 -14.43
C VAL A 371 11.88 -29.28 -15.58
N MET A 372 10.83 -28.48 -15.30
CA MET A 372 10.12 -27.71 -16.33
C MET A 372 11.04 -26.70 -17.02
N TRP A 373 11.90 -26.01 -16.29
CA TRP A 373 12.81 -25.01 -16.88
C TRP A 373 14.02 -25.62 -17.57
N SER A 374 14.37 -26.86 -17.26
CA SER A 374 15.40 -27.60 -18.01
C SER A 374 14.87 -28.15 -19.34
N ASP A 375 13.60 -28.57 -19.38
CA ASP A 375 12.96 -29.08 -20.59
C ASP A 375 12.54 -27.97 -21.56
N VAL A 376 12.31 -26.76 -21.03
CA VAL A 376 11.95 -25.59 -21.83
C VAL A 376 13.20 -25.03 -22.54
N LYS A 377 13.68 -25.75 -23.49
CA LYS A 377 14.87 -25.33 -24.25
C LYS A 377 14.67 -24.06 -25.07
N GLN A 378 13.45 -23.52 -25.21
CA GLN A 378 13.25 -22.47 -26.20
C GLN A 378 12.25 -21.34 -25.97
N PRO A 379 11.20 -21.34 -25.13
CA PRO A 379 10.28 -20.20 -25.11
C PRO A 379 10.89 -18.91 -24.55
N PHE A 380 12.07 -18.98 -23.90
CA PHE A 380 12.77 -17.78 -23.40
C PHE A 380 13.95 -17.35 -24.26
N SER A 381 14.15 -17.97 -25.41
CA SER A 381 15.27 -17.65 -26.30
C SER A 381 15.01 -16.42 -27.16
N SER A 382 13.78 -16.24 -27.64
CA SER A 382 13.38 -15.07 -28.42
C SER A 382 11.97 -14.58 -28.04
N PRO A 383 11.65 -13.29 -28.29
CA PRO A 383 10.29 -12.77 -28.10
C PRO A 383 9.24 -13.51 -28.90
N LEU A 384 9.55 -13.93 -30.12
CA LEU A 384 8.62 -14.64 -31.01
C LEU A 384 8.29 -16.04 -30.51
N ASP A 385 9.29 -16.77 -30.00
CA ASP A 385 9.06 -18.12 -29.44
C ASP A 385 8.17 -18.03 -28.20
N PHE A 386 8.41 -17.04 -27.35
CA PHE A 386 7.55 -16.79 -26.18
C PHE A 386 6.12 -16.42 -26.59
N MET A 387 5.96 -15.50 -27.56
CA MET A 387 4.64 -15.09 -28.05
C MET A 387 3.86 -16.28 -28.56
N SER A 388 4.51 -17.16 -29.32
CA SER A 388 3.89 -18.38 -29.84
C SER A 388 3.55 -19.38 -28.74
N PHE A 389 4.39 -19.49 -27.72
CA PHE A 389 4.19 -20.35 -26.56
C PHE A 389 3.00 -19.91 -25.72
N VAL A 390 2.86 -18.62 -25.45
CA VAL A 390 1.74 -18.07 -24.65
C VAL A 390 0.50 -17.75 -25.49
N GLY A 391 0.58 -17.80 -26.83
CA GLY A 391 -0.51 -17.55 -27.76
C GLY A 391 -0.80 -16.07 -28.03
N LEU A 392 0.19 -15.19 -27.84
CA LEU A 392 0.05 -13.75 -28.09
C LEU A 392 0.00 -13.41 -29.59
N ASP A 393 0.59 -14.27 -30.43
CA ASP A 393 0.57 -14.21 -31.90
C ASP A 393 -0.69 -14.81 -32.54
N LYS A 394 -1.55 -15.43 -31.74
CA LYS A 394 -2.76 -16.15 -32.20
C LYS A 394 -4.05 -15.38 -31.88
N ALA A 395 -5.11 -15.72 -32.59
CA ALA A 395 -6.42 -15.15 -32.26
C ALA A 395 -6.83 -15.47 -30.80
N PRO A 396 -7.48 -14.51 -30.12
CA PRO A 396 -7.99 -14.76 -28.77
C PRO A 396 -8.91 -15.97 -28.70
N VAL A 397 -8.70 -16.83 -27.69
CA VAL A 397 -9.48 -18.06 -27.48
C VAL A 397 -10.06 -18.02 -26.07
N GLU A 398 -11.34 -18.44 -25.95
CA GLU A 398 -11.93 -18.66 -24.63
C GLU A 398 -11.27 -19.85 -23.94
N PRO A 399 -11.10 -19.84 -22.60
CA PRO A 399 -10.48 -20.91 -21.85
C PRO A 399 -11.25 -22.21 -22.04
N SER A 400 -10.52 -23.23 -22.41
CA SER A 400 -11.04 -24.58 -22.53
C SER A 400 -9.95 -25.58 -22.16
N GLU A 401 -10.32 -26.83 -21.92
CA GLU A 401 -9.35 -27.91 -21.66
C GLU A 401 -8.36 -28.12 -22.82
N ASN A 402 -8.73 -27.66 -24.02
CA ASN A 402 -7.91 -27.71 -25.22
C ASN A 402 -7.04 -26.46 -25.45
N ASP A 403 -7.11 -25.45 -24.57
CA ASP A 403 -6.26 -24.26 -24.68
C ASP A 403 -4.83 -24.55 -24.20
N VAL A 404 -4.02 -25.09 -25.10
CA VAL A 404 -2.59 -25.39 -24.85
C VAL A 404 -1.84 -24.13 -24.43
N ASN A 405 -2.12 -22.97 -25.04
CA ASN A 405 -1.46 -21.73 -24.71
C ASN A 405 -1.86 -21.22 -23.32
N GLY A 406 -3.12 -21.44 -22.90
CA GLY A 406 -3.57 -21.18 -21.53
C GLY A 406 -2.88 -22.05 -20.49
N GLN A 407 -2.68 -23.32 -20.80
CA GLN A 407 -1.91 -24.24 -19.95
C GLN A 407 -0.45 -23.81 -19.83
N ASN A 408 0.15 -23.35 -20.93
CA ASN A 408 1.52 -22.82 -20.94
C ASN A 408 1.65 -21.55 -20.07
N ARG A 409 0.68 -20.63 -20.17
CA ARG A 409 0.63 -19.43 -19.29
C ARG A 409 0.53 -19.82 -17.82
N ALA A 410 -0.34 -20.76 -17.49
CA ALA A 410 -0.50 -21.26 -16.13
C ALA A 410 0.78 -21.92 -15.60
N GLN A 411 1.48 -22.66 -16.44
CA GLN A 411 2.74 -23.33 -16.10
C GLN A 411 3.87 -22.34 -15.78
N ILE A 412 4.06 -21.30 -16.62
CA ILE A 412 5.07 -20.26 -16.36
C ILE A 412 4.75 -19.54 -15.04
N MET A 413 3.49 -19.13 -14.85
CA MET A 413 3.06 -18.47 -13.62
C MET A 413 3.27 -19.34 -12.38
N TYR A 414 3.00 -20.64 -12.48
CA TYR A 414 3.25 -21.56 -11.38
C TYR A 414 4.74 -21.60 -11.00
N CYS A 415 5.63 -21.72 -11.99
CA CYS A 415 7.07 -21.71 -11.74
C CYS A 415 7.54 -20.41 -11.06
N VAL A 416 7.14 -19.26 -11.59
CA VAL A 416 7.53 -17.96 -11.07
C VAL A 416 6.95 -17.72 -9.67
N ASN A 417 5.68 -18.07 -9.44
CA ASN A 417 5.05 -17.93 -8.13
C ASN A 417 5.72 -18.82 -7.08
N LEU A 418 6.13 -20.02 -7.46
CA LEU A 418 6.78 -20.94 -6.52
C LEU A 418 8.18 -20.46 -6.13
N ILE A 419 8.97 -19.95 -7.09
CA ILE A 419 10.27 -19.32 -6.80
C ILE A 419 10.07 -18.10 -5.89
N LEU A 420 9.05 -17.27 -6.17
CA LEU A 420 8.73 -16.10 -5.37
C LEU A 420 8.33 -16.49 -3.94
N ALA A 421 7.49 -17.52 -3.78
CA ALA A 421 7.10 -18.01 -2.47
C ALA A 421 8.32 -18.51 -1.67
N VAL A 422 9.21 -19.28 -2.31
CA VAL A 422 10.45 -19.77 -1.68
C VAL A 422 11.34 -18.60 -1.23
N ILE A 423 11.58 -17.61 -2.10
CA ILE A 423 12.43 -16.46 -1.77
C ILE A 423 11.82 -15.62 -0.63
N LYS A 424 10.51 -15.38 -0.66
CA LYS A 424 9.83 -14.59 0.37
C LYS A 424 9.73 -15.30 1.72
N ARG A 425 9.63 -16.63 1.71
CA ARG A 425 9.30 -17.40 2.91
C ARG A 425 10.45 -18.24 3.45
N SER A 426 11.58 -18.30 2.75
CA SER A 426 12.74 -19.00 3.28
C SER A 426 13.49 -18.14 4.28
N GLU A 427 13.40 -18.50 5.53
CA GLU A 427 13.96 -17.76 6.66
C GLU A 427 14.86 -18.67 7.51
N PHE A 428 15.75 -18.04 8.27
CA PHE A 428 16.57 -18.68 9.29
C PHE A 428 16.64 -17.78 10.53
N SER A 429 17.00 -18.37 11.68
CA SER A 429 17.08 -17.61 12.92
C SER A 429 18.21 -16.57 12.86
N SER A 430 17.91 -15.34 13.22
CA SER A 430 18.89 -14.26 13.41
C SER A 430 19.65 -14.38 14.75
N ASP A 431 19.20 -15.27 15.65
CA ASP A 431 19.88 -15.60 16.89
C ASP A 431 21.16 -16.40 16.56
N PRO A 432 22.39 -15.89 16.88
CA PRO A 432 23.64 -16.54 16.52
C PRO A 432 23.78 -17.97 17.06
N ASP A 433 23.29 -18.22 18.27
CA ASP A 433 23.43 -19.55 18.91
C ASP A 433 22.51 -20.57 18.21
N ARG A 434 21.28 -20.19 17.90
CA ARG A 434 20.33 -21.02 17.12
C ARG A 434 20.81 -21.25 15.70
N ALA A 435 21.35 -20.22 15.06
CA ALA A 435 21.88 -20.32 13.71
C ALA A 435 23.09 -21.26 13.64
N GLU A 436 23.95 -21.24 14.64
CA GLU A 436 25.09 -22.14 14.72
C GLU A 436 24.64 -23.60 14.91
N HIS A 437 23.77 -23.85 15.88
CA HIS A 437 23.26 -25.21 16.16
C HIS A 437 22.45 -25.76 14.97
N GLY A 438 21.75 -24.87 14.26
CA GLY A 438 20.96 -25.22 13.07
C GLY A 438 21.79 -25.39 11.79
N GLY A 439 23.07 -25.04 11.79
CA GLY A 439 23.94 -25.13 10.63
C GLY A 439 23.77 -24.01 9.60
N PHE A 440 23.29 -22.85 10.01
CA PHE A 440 23.04 -21.70 9.10
C PHE A 440 24.24 -20.77 8.92
N ILE A 441 25.31 -20.96 9.67
CA ILE A 441 26.52 -20.14 9.55
C ILE A 441 27.40 -20.72 8.45
N LEU A 442 27.73 -19.87 7.45
CA LEU A 442 28.64 -20.21 6.37
C LEU A 442 30.09 -19.92 6.78
N GLU A 443 30.34 -18.73 7.31
CA GLU A 443 31.69 -18.27 7.66
C GLU A 443 31.62 -17.23 8.79
N ARG A 444 32.70 -17.15 9.58
CA ARG A 444 32.93 -16.06 10.53
C ARG A 444 34.11 -15.24 10.05
N SER A 445 33.89 -13.96 9.79
CA SER A 445 34.95 -13.03 9.41
C SER A 445 35.93 -12.80 10.59
N GLU A 446 37.16 -12.44 10.30
CA GLU A 446 38.19 -12.06 11.30
C GLU A 446 37.71 -10.93 12.24
N ASN A 447 36.84 -10.08 11.80
CA ASN A 447 36.23 -8.99 12.56
C ASN A 447 35.01 -9.43 13.39
N GLY A 448 34.72 -10.73 13.48
CA GLY A 448 33.58 -11.28 14.22
C GLY A 448 32.24 -11.20 13.53
N ALA A 449 32.14 -10.65 12.30
CA ALA A 449 30.92 -10.64 11.54
C ALA A 449 30.56 -12.06 11.03
N ILE A 450 29.28 -12.43 11.19
CA ILE A 450 28.80 -13.77 10.82
C ILE A 450 28.16 -13.67 9.44
N VAL A 451 28.59 -14.56 8.52
CA VAL A 451 27.95 -14.75 7.22
C VAL A 451 27.00 -15.92 7.29
N TYR A 452 25.73 -15.66 7.10
CA TYR A 452 24.70 -16.68 7.10
C TYR A 452 24.48 -17.26 5.70
N ARG A 453 23.99 -18.51 5.66
CA ARG A 453 23.53 -19.17 4.43
C ARG A 453 22.02 -19.45 4.50
N ASN A 454 21.32 -19.16 3.42
CA ASN A 454 19.90 -19.45 3.32
C ASN A 454 19.69 -20.85 2.69
N PRO A 455 18.79 -21.69 3.24
CA PRO A 455 18.48 -23.02 2.70
C PRO A 455 17.95 -23.01 1.25
N ALA A 456 17.40 -21.90 0.79
CA ALA A 456 16.92 -21.71 -0.60
C ALA A 456 18.06 -21.51 -1.60
N THR A 457 19.22 -21.00 -1.18
CA THR A 457 20.32 -20.62 -2.07
C THR A 457 20.71 -21.71 -3.05
N PRO A 458 21.02 -22.97 -2.65
CA PRO A 458 21.46 -24.01 -3.57
C PRO A 458 20.42 -24.39 -4.63
N HIS A 459 19.14 -24.11 -4.37
CA HIS A 459 18.04 -24.48 -5.27
C HIS A 459 17.59 -23.31 -6.16
N VAL A 460 17.69 -22.07 -5.70
CA VAL A 460 17.27 -20.88 -6.43
C VAL A 460 18.38 -20.36 -7.35
N MET A 461 19.64 -20.37 -6.91
CA MET A 461 20.75 -19.84 -7.71
C MET A 461 20.84 -20.44 -9.12
N PRO A 462 20.67 -21.78 -9.32
CA PRO A 462 20.66 -22.36 -10.65
C PRO A 462 19.50 -21.89 -11.55
N LEU A 463 18.41 -21.43 -10.99
CA LEU A 463 17.23 -20.96 -11.71
C LEU A 463 17.34 -19.51 -12.17
N LEU A 464 18.26 -18.72 -11.58
CA LEU A 464 18.40 -17.29 -11.88
C LEU A 464 18.71 -17.01 -13.34
N HIS A 465 19.47 -17.86 -14.01
CA HIS A 465 19.80 -17.68 -15.42
C HIS A 465 18.52 -17.64 -16.28
N GLN A 466 17.58 -18.57 -16.06
CA GLN A 466 16.31 -18.60 -16.80
C GLN A 466 15.42 -17.40 -16.43
N LEU A 467 15.46 -16.97 -15.17
CA LEU A 467 14.76 -15.77 -14.73
C LEU A 467 15.28 -14.52 -15.46
N PHE A 468 16.60 -14.35 -15.57
CA PHE A 468 17.19 -13.24 -16.31
C PHE A 468 16.84 -13.29 -17.81
N CYS A 469 16.80 -14.47 -18.40
CA CYS A 469 16.32 -14.64 -19.76
C CYS A 469 14.86 -14.20 -19.92
N LEU A 470 13.99 -14.58 -18.99
CA LEU A 470 12.58 -14.18 -18.99
C LEU A 470 12.42 -12.66 -18.83
N VAL A 471 13.14 -12.04 -17.88
CA VAL A 471 13.12 -10.59 -17.68
C VAL A 471 13.60 -9.83 -18.93
N ARG A 472 14.71 -10.26 -19.53
CA ARG A 472 15.22 -9.68 -20.79
C ARG A 472 14.19 -9.77 -21.91
N LEU A 473 13.53 -10.91 -22.00
CA LEU A 473 12.50 -11.15 -22.98
C LEU A 473 11.34 -10.16 -22.84
N PHE A 474 10.87 -9.90 -21.62
CA PHE A 474 9.83 -8.90 -21.40
C PHE A 474 10.17 -7.52 -21.93
N ASN A 475 11.38 -7.03 -21.67
CA ASN A 475 11.82 -5.75 -22.20
C ASN A 475 11.90 -5.76 -23.73
N ASN A 476 12.19 -6.91 -24.33
CA ASN A 476 12.25 -7.06 -25.79
C ASN A 476 10.88 -7.22 -26.47
N LEU A 477 9.81 -7.55 -25.73
CA LEU A 477 8.45 -7.58 -26.28
C LEU A 477 7.96 -6.20 -26.74
N TRP A 478 8.57 -5.11 -26.25
CA TRP A 478 8.28 -3.75 -26.69
C TRP A 478 9.04 -3.32 -27.95
N HIS A 479 9.89 -4.19 -28.49
CA HIS A 479 10.57 -3.90 -29.74
C HIS A 479 9.56 -3.85 -30.90
N PRO A 480 9.66 -2.89 -31.84
CA PRO A 480 8.69 -2.74 -32.93
C PRO A 480 8.45 -4.03 -33.74
N GLU A 481 9.50 -4.83 -33.95
CA GLU A 481 9.41 -6.12 -34.64
C GLU A 481 8.57 -7.15 -33.88
N ALA A 482 8.68 -7.19 -32.55
CA ALA A 482 7.86 -8.06 -31.71
C ALA A 482 6.40 -7.57 -31.68
N LEU A 483 6.18 -6.27 -31.51
CA LEU A 483 4.83 -5.69 -31.51
C LEU A 483 4.10 -5.92 -32.85
N ALA A 484 4.80 -5.92 -33.98
CA ALA A 484 4.21 -6.19 -35.30
C ALA A 484 3.72 -7.66 -35.44
N CYS A 485 4.20 -8.58 -34.61
CA CYS A 485 3.80 -9.98 -34.60
C CYS A 485 2.65 -10.28 -33.64
N VAL A 486 2.22 -9.33 -32.83
CA VAL A 486 1.08 -9.49 -31.91
C VAL A 486 -0.21 -9.63 -32.72
N SER A 487 -1.04 -10.60 -32.36
CA SER A 487 -2.35 -10.79 -32.98
C SER A 487 -3.22 -9.52 -32.87
N PRO A 488 -3.99 -9.12 -33.89
CA PRO A 488 -4.87 -7.96 -33.81
C PRO A 488 -5.85 -8.00 -32.64
N GLY A 489 -6.32 -9.19 -32.22
CA GLY A 489 -7.16 -9.35 -31.05
C GLY A 489 -6.44 -9.10 -29.71
N TYR A 490 -5.12 -9.12 -29.71
CA TYR A 490 -4.27 -8.83 -28.56
C TYR A 490 -3.45 -7.54 -28.70
N ALA A 491 -3.79 -6.66 -29.67
CA ALA A 491 -3.04 -5.42 -29.93
C ALA A 491 -2.85 -4.55 -28.67
N LYS A 492 -3.79 -4.60 -27.72
CA LYS A 492 -3.71 -3.89 -26.45
C LYS A 492 -3.23 -4.76 -25.27
N ALA A 493 -2.66 -5.94 -25.52
CA ALA A 493 -2.28 -6.86 -24.44
C ALA A 493 -1.15 -6.29 -23.54
N HIS A 494 -0.37 -5.38 -24.06
CA HIS A 494 0.69 -4.70 -23.32
C HIS A 494 0.21 -3.47 -22.54
N ASP A 495 -1.01 -2.96 -22.80
CA ASP A 495 -1.56 -1.81 -22.14
C ASP A 495 -1.91 -2.12 -20.67
N LEU A 496 -2.00 -1.08 -19.86
CA LEU A 496 -2.52 -1.21 -18.50
C LEU A 496 -3.98 -1.69 -18.55
N PRO A 497 -4.35 -2.67 -17.73
CA PRO A 497 -5.75 -3.00 -17.47
C PRO A 497 -6.54 -1.77 -17.01
N ASP A 498 -7.81 -1.68 -17.37
CA ASP A 498 -8.64 -0.52 -17.00
C ASP A 498 -8.77 -0.35 -15.48
N ASN A 499 -8.79 -1.44 -14.72
CA ASN A 499 -8.76 -1.39 -13.26
C ASN A 499 -7.49 -0.71 -12.73
N ASP A 500 -6.32 -1.02 -13.31
CA ASP A 500 -5.05 -0.43 -12.90
C ASP A 500 -4.98 1.06 -13.30
N LYS A 501 -5.53 1.43 -14.47
CA LYS A 501 -5.67 2.84 -14.87
C LYS A 501 -6.53 3.61 -13.89
N ASN A 502 -7.70 3.08 -13.55
CA ASN A 502 -8.63 3.70 -12.62
C ASN A 502 -8.01 3.85 -11.22
N ASN A 503 -7.23 2.86 -10.77
CA ASN A 503 -6.50 2.95 -9.50
C ASN A 503 -5.44 4.06 -9.53
N ILE A 504 -4.69 4.20 -10.63
CA ILE A 504 -3.69 5.27 -10.80
C ILE A 504 -4.37 6.65 -10.79
N LEU A 505 -5.52 6.77 -11.45
CA LEU A 505 -6.28 8.01 -11.55
C LEU A 505 -7.11 8.33 -10.29
N GLY A 506 -7.17 7.40 -9.31
CA GLY A 506 -7.98 7.56 -8.12
C GLY A 506 -9.49 7.53 -8.37
N LEU A 507 -9.92 7.05 -9.55
CA LEU A 507 -11.32 7.06 -9.99
C LEU A 507 -12.15 5.93 -9.35
N THR A 508 -11.53 4.84 -8.93
CA THR A 508 -12.24 3.78 -8.21
C THR A 508 -11.33 3.14 -7.16
N SER A 509 -11.80 3.08 -5.94
CA SER A 509 -11.38 2.04 -5.03
C SER A 509 -12.13 0.77 -5.45
N ASN A 510 -11.65 0.04 -6.44
CA ASN A 510 -12.13 -1.29 -6.74
C ASN A 510 -11.71 -2.22 -5.59
N ILE A 511 -12.35 -2.07 -4.45
CA ILE A 511 -12.53 -3.19 -3.55
C ILE A 511 -13.53 -4.07 -4.28
N ALA A 512 -13.02 -4.86 -5.25
CA ALA A 512 -13.81 -5.88 -5.89
C ALA A 512 -14.32 -6.78 -4.77
N ASP A 513 -15.63 -6.74 -4.54
CA ASP A 513 -16.25 -7.74 -3.68
C ASP A 513 -15.86 -9.11 -4.27
N PRO A 514 -15.02 -9.90 -3.59
CA PRO A 514 -14.61 -11.21 -4.12
C PRO A 514 -15.79 -12.13 -4.37
N CYS A 515 -16.98 -11.71 -3.93
CA CYS A 515 -18.22 -12.44 -4.02
C CYS A 515 -19.21 -11.91 -5.07
N ILE A 516 -18.98 -10.77 -5.75
CA ILE A 516 -19.92 -10.35 -6.80
C ILE A 516 -19.88 -11.35 -7.95
N ASP A 517 -20.93 -12.14 -8.04
CA ASP A 517 -21.23 -13.06 -9.15
C ASP A 517 -21.73 -12.31 -10.41
N SER A 518 -21.42 -11.04 -10.60
CA SER A 518 -21.52 -10.54 -11.95
C SER A 518 -20.44 -11.28 -12.75
N PRO A 519 -20.79 -11.99 -13.80
CA PRO A 519 -19.79 -12.54 -14.69
C PRO A 519 -19.17 -11.37 -15.47
N LYS A 520 -18.23 -10.62 -14.87
CA LYS A 520 -17.15 -10.08 -15.66
C LYS A 520 -16.39 -11.32 -16.12
N VAL A 521 -16.95 -11.98 -17.15
CA VAL A 521 -16.18 -12.90 -17.98
C VAL A 521 -15.06 -12.04 -18.50
N GLN A 522 -13.89 -12.09 -17.83
CA GLN A 522 -12.73 -11.37 -18.31
C GLN A 522 -12.53 -11.80 -19.75
N GLN A 523 -12.59 -10.81 -20.64
CA GLN A 523 -12.35 -11.08 -22.05
C GLN A 523 -10.95 -11.69 -22.23
N PRO A 524 -10.71 -12.48 -23.24
CA PRO A 524 -9.38 -13.07 -23.49
C PRO A 524 -8.26 -12.03 -23.48
N LEU A 525 -8.53 -10.81 -23.95
CA LEU A 525 -7.59 -9.67 -23.89
C LEU A 525 -7.25 -9.28 -22.44
N GLU A 526 -8.23 -9.11 -21.57
CA GLU A 526 -8.00 -8.73 -20.17
C GLU A 526 -7.21 -9.81 -19.42
N ARG A 527 -7.47 -11.07 -19.71
CA ARG A 527 -6.69 -12.19 -19.15
C ARG A 527 -5.23 -12.17 -19.60
N MET A 528 -4.98 -11.81 -20.86
CA MET A 528 -3.61 -11.68 -21.38
C MET A 528 -2.90 -10.48 -20.77
N GLN A 529 -3.57 -9.34 -20.64
CA GLN A 529 -3.05 -8.15 -19.95
C GLN A 529 -2.66 -8.49 -18.51
N HIS A 530 -3.57 -9.14 -17.78
CA HIS A 530 -3.33 -9.56 -16.41
C HIS A 530 -2.15 -10.53 -16.29
N PHE A 531 -2.11 -11.56 -17.16
CA PHE A 531 -1.00 -12.52 -17.20
C PHE A 531 0.35 -11.83 -17.40
N LEU A 532 0.48 -10.95 -18.41
CA LEU A 532 1.72 -10.23 -18.69
C LEU A 532 2.11 -9.29 -17.54
N SER A 533 1.12 -8.60 -16.95
CA SER A 533 1.35 -7.69 -15.83
C SER A 533 1.85 -8.43 -14.59
N MET A 534 1.18 -9.51 -14.22
CA MET A 534 1.54 -10.31 -13.04
C MET A 534 2.89 -11.01 -13.21
N LEU A 535 3.15 -11.56 -14.39
CA LEU A 535 4.40 -12.25 -14.65
C LEU A 535 5.60 -11.27 -14.57
N HIS A 536 5.47 -10.09 -15.18
CA HIS A 536 6.44 -9.01 -15.08
C HIS A 536 6.68 -8.60 -13.62
N SER A 537 5.62 -8.30 -12.89
CA SER A 537 5.69 -7.89 -11.49
C SER A 537 6.38 -8.94 -10.61
N ASN A 538 5.98 -10.21 -10.74
CA ASN A 538 6.53 -11.29 -9.92
C ASN A 538 8.00 -11.57 -10.20
N CYS A 539 8.47 -11.44 -11.45
CA CYS A 539 9.90 -11.53 -11.76
C CYS A 539 10.71 -10.46 -11.02
N TYR A 540 10.22 -9.21 -10.98
CA TYR A 540 10.90 -8.14 -10.26
C TYR A 540 10.77 -8.26 -8.74
N HIS A 541 9.68 -8.83 -8.23
CA HIS A 541 9.58 -9.20 -6.82
C HIS A 541 10.60 -10.27 -6.42
N ILE A 542 10.84 -11.26 -7.28
CA ILE A 542 11.89 -12.27 -7.05
C ILE A 542 13.26 -11.59 -6.95
N LEU A 543 13.62 -10.75 -7.93
CA LEU A 543 14.91 -10.07 -7.96
C LEU A 543 15.10 -9.11 -6.77
N GLY A 544 14.05 -8.39 -6.38
CA GLY A 544 14.09 -7.47 -5.24
C GLY A 544 14.27 -8.17 -3.91
N ASN A 545 13.60 -9.31 -3.70
CA ASN A 545 13.73 -10.09 -2.47
C ASN A 545 14.95 -11.01 -2.43
N ALA A 546 15.55 -11.31 -3.60
CA ALA A 546 16.71 -12.21 -3.67
C ALA A 546 17.90 -11.69 -2.85
N GLY A 547 18.14 -10.39 -2.84
CA GLY A 547 19.23 -9.79 -2.06
C GLY A 547 19.04 -9.98 -0.56
N LEU A 548 17.82 -9.77 -0.06
CA LEU A 548 17.49 -9.98 1.35
C LEU A 548 17.57 -11.45 1.75
N SER A 549 16.97 -12.32 0.94
CA SER A 549 16.83 -13.74 1.25
C SER A 549 18.13 -14.53 1.06
N LEU A 550 18.78 -14.40 -0.10
CA LEU A 550 19.98 -15.18 -0.43
C LEU A 550 21.29 -14.53 0.04
N GLY A 551 21.23 -13.26 0.45
CA GLY A 551 22.32 -12.54 1.06
C GLY A 551 23.57 -12.39 0.18
N LEU A 552 24.74 -12.48 0.82
CA LEU A 552 26.03 -12.26 0.17
C LEU A 552 26.26 -13.17 -1.04
N GLN A 553 25.81 -14.42 -0.99
CA GLN A 553 26.00 -15.39 -2.08
C GLN A 553 25.31 -14.94 -3.38
N PHE A 554 24.19 -14.23 -3.30
CA PHE A 554 23.53 -13.65 -4.47
C PHE A 554 24.38 -12.55 -5.11
N TYR A 555 24.88 -11.60 -4.30
CA TYR A 555 25.69 -10.48 -4.82
C TYR A 555 27.07 -10.91 -5.32
N GLN A 556 27.60 -12.04 -4.85
CA GLN A 556 28.86 -12.63 -5.33
C GLN A 556 28.68 -13.57 -6.52
N HIS A 557 27.44 -13.74 -7.03
CA HIS A 557 27.20 -14.55 -8.22
C HIS A 557 28.00 -14.00 -9.41
N SER A 558 28.77 -14.89 -10.06
CA SER A 558 29.58 -14.52 -11.22
C SER A 558 28.71 -13.89 -12.31
N HIS A 559 29.14 -12.75 -12.82
CA HIS A 559 28.42 -12.00 -13.87
C HIS A 559 27.03 -11.46 -13.48
N LEU A 560 26.69 -11.35 -12.18
CA LEU A 560 25.39 -10.80 -11.75
C LEU A 560 25.11 -9.43 -12.39
N THR A 561 26.10 -8.55 -12.36
CA THR A 561 26.01 -7.18 -12.90
C THR A 561 25.71 -7.20 -14.39
N ASP A 562 26.43 -8.03 -15.15
CA ASP A 562 26.21 -8.16 -16.59
C ASP A 562 24.83 -8.72 -16.90
N TYR A 563 24.40 -9.74 -16.16
CA TYR A 563 23.05 -10.29 -16.30
C TYR A 563 21.96 -9.24 -16.02
N LEU A 564 22.11 -8.43 -14.98
CA LEU A 564 21.13 -7.40 -14.63
C LEU A 564 21.10 -6.26 -15.66
N ILE A 565 22.24 -5.79 -16.12
CA ILE A 565 22.33 -4.76 -17.17
C ILE A 565 21.70 -5.25 -18.48
N HIS A 566 22.02 -6.49 -18.91
CA HIS A 566 21.54 -7.05 -20.16
C HIS A 566 20.14 -7.70 -20.07
N SER A 567 19.50 -7.70 -18.88
CA SER A 567 18.12 -8.15 -18.73
C SER A 567 17.21 -7.04 -18.22
N SER A 568 17.34 -6.66 -16.95
CA SER A 568 16.44 -5.70 -16.30
C SER A 568 16.59 -4.27 -16.81
N LEU A 569 17.78 -3.88 -17.25
CA LEU A 569 18.09 -2.51 -17.68
C LEU A 569 18.28 -2.39 -19.21
N THR A 570 17.99 -3.43 -19.97
CA THR A 570 18.03 -3.38 -21.43
C THR A 570 16.77 -2.75 -21.98
N ASN A 571 16.90 -1.99 -23.09
CA ASN A 571 15.79 -1.41 -23.86
C ASN A 571 14.77 -0.60 -23.02
N LEU A 572 15.22 0.02 -21.92
CA LEU A 572 14.36 0.82 -21.04
C LEU A 572 13.63 1.94 -21.79
N HIS A 573 14.19 2.46 -22.88
CA HIS A 573 13.59 3.50 -23.71
C HIS A 573 12.31 3.05 -24.43
N LEU A 574 12.14 1.75 -24.65
CA LEU A 574 10.97 1.17 -25.31
C LEU A 574 9.82 0.92 -24.34
N ILE A 575 10.11 0.64 -23.05
CA ILE A 575 9.08 0.29 -22.09
C ILE A 575 8.36 1.54 -21.54
N PRO A 576 7.04 1.46 -21.32
CA PRO A 576 6.26 2.56 -20.76
C PRO A 576 6.57 2.78 -19.28
N ASP A 577 6.21 3.98 -18.78
CA ASP A 577 6.52 4.39 -17.40
C ASP A 577 5.89 3.47 -16.34
N TYR A 578 4.69 2.94 -16.59
CA TYR A 578 4.06 1.99 -15.67
C TYR A 578 4.79 0.64 -15.56
N ARG A 579 5.60 0.26 -16.55
CA ARG A 579 6.49 -0.93 -16.50
C ARG A 579 7.86 -0.61 -15.90
N LEU A 580 8.32 0.63 -16.04
CA LEU A 580 9.58 1.10 -15.46
C LEU A 580 9.47 1.25 -13.91
N ARG A 581 8.34 1.68 -13.40
CA ARG A 581 8.12 1.86 -11.96
C ARG A 581 8.39 0.61 -11.11
N PRO A 582 7.88 -0.59 -11.44
CA PRO A 582 8.22 -1.82 -10.71
C PRO A 582 9.73 -2.13 -10.71
N ILE A 583 10.44 -1.82 -11.78
CA ILE A 583 11.91 -2.00 -11.84
C ILE A 583 12.58 -1.15 -10.76
N ILE A 584 12.18 0.10 -10.62
CA ILE A 584 12.75 1.03 -9.65
C ILE A 584 12.30 0.70 -8.21
N ARG A 585 10.99 0.58 -8.00
CA ARG A 585 10.39 0.45 -6.66
C ARG A 585 10.54 -0.97 -6.10
N THR A 586 10.20 -1.98 -6.92
CA THR A 586 10.07 -3.37 -6.46
C THR A 586 11.38 -4.13 -6.52
N PHE A 587 12.25 -3.81 -7.49
CA PHE A 587 13.52 -4.48 -7.64
C PHE A 587 14.70 -3.65 -7.14
N LEU A 588 15.01 -2.50 -7.75
CA LEU A 588 16.25 -1.79 -7.49
C LEU A 588 16.35 -1.25 -6.06
N ARG A 589 15.26 -0.72 -5.52
CA ARG A 589 15.24 -0.17 -4.16
C ARG A 589 15.63 -1.22 -3.10
N PRO A 590 14.94 -2.35 -2.93
CA PRO A 590 15.35 -3.38 -1.97
C PRO A 590 16.67 -4.04 -2.33
N PHE A 591 16.99 -4.21 -3.61
CA PHE A 591 18.27 -4.74 -4.06
C PHE A 591 19.45 -3.87 -3.58
N ILE A 592 19.37 -2.56 -3.69
CA ILE A 592 20.40 -1.63 -3.20
C ILE A 592 20.46 -1.61 -1.67
N GLN A 593 19.32 -1.61 -0.99
CA GLN A 593 19.25 -1.59 0.47
C GLN A 593 19.94 -2.80 1.12
N CYS A 594 19.81 -3.97 0.50
CA CYS A 594 20.35 -5.22 1.03
C CYS A 594 21.78 -5.53 0.54
N CYS A 595 22.34 -4.72 -0.37
CA CYS A 595 23.68 -4.98 -0.93
C CYS A 595 24.76 -4.77 0.13
N PRO A 596 25.66 -5.77 0.35
CA PRO A 596 26.80 -5.62 1.25
C PRO A 596 27.82 -4.61 0.73
N PRO A 597 28.47 -3.80 1.59
CA PRO A 597 29.43 -2.76 1.19
C PRO A 597 30.56 -3.28 0.29
N GLN A 598 31.03 -4.48 0.55
CA GLN A 598 32.08 -5.12 -0.25
C GLN A 598 31.71 -5.37 -1.72
N CYS A 599 30.41 -5.36 -2.04
CA CYS A 599 29.88 -5.56 -3.40
C CYS A 599 29.56 -4.24 -4.13
N TYR A 600 29.65 -3.08 -3.47
CA TYR A 600 29.25 -1.79 -4.03
C TYR A 600 29.99 -1.47 -5.34
N HIS A 601 31.31 -1.63 -5.38
CA HIS A 601 32.11 -1.32 -6.57
C HIS A 601 31.81 -2.24 -7.76
N VAL A 602 31.59 -3.53 -7.49
CA VAL A 602 31.43 -4.53 -8.57
C VAL A 602 29.99 -4.61 -9.05
N VAL A 603 29.02 -4.41 -8.15
CA VAL A 603 27.61 -4.62 -8.47
C VAL A 603 26.86 -3.29 -8.64
N LEU A 604 26.87 -2.40 -7.64
CA LEU A 604 26.00 -1.24 -7.66
C LEU A 604 26.53 -0.10 -8.52
N LEU A 605 27.83 0.16 -8.49
CA LEU A 605 28.40 1.28 -9.23
C LEU A 605 28.15 1.18 -10.74
N PRO A 606 28.37 0.03 -11.41
CA PRO A 606 28.06 -0.11 -12.84
C PRO A 606 26.56 0.01 -13.16
N ILE A 607 25.70 -0.53 -12.29
CA ILE A 607 24.24 -0.45 -12.44
C ILE A 607 23.79 1.01 -12.36
N LEU A 608 24.25 1.76 -11.34
CA LEU A 608 23.91 3.17 -11.16
C LEU A 608 24.50 4.06 -12.27
N ASN A 609 25.68 3.72 -12.75
CA ASN A 609 26.29 4.43 -13.90
C ASN A 609 25.48 4.27 -15.19
N HIS A 610 24.79 3.14 -15.36
CA HIS A 610 23.86 2.93 -16.47
C HIS A 610 22.52 3.61 -16.24
N LEU A 611 21.98 3.50 -15.02
CA LEU A 611 20.62 3.96 -14.68
C LEU A 611 20.50 5.48 -14.55
N CYS A 612 21.43 6.13 -13.80
CA CYS A 612 21.24 7.54 -13.43
C CYS A 612 21.21 8.50 -14.63
N PRO A 613 22.12 8.39 -15.65
CA PRO A 613 22.03 9.22 -16.84
C PRO A 613 20.76 8.95 -17.66
N TYR A 614 20.37 7.68 -17.78
CA TYR A 614 19.13 7.31 -18.47
C TYR A 614 17.90 7.92 -17.80
N MET A 615 17.79 7.84 -16.46
CA MET A 615 16.66 8.40 -15.73
C MET A 615 16.58 9.92 -15.85
N LEU A 616 17.72 10.62 -15.81
CA LEU A 616 17.77 12.05 -16.06
C LEU A 616 17.20 12.41 -17.43
N GLU A 617 17.63 11.70 -18.47
CA GLU A 617 17.15 11.92 -19.84
C GLU A 617 15.64 11.61 -19.97
N ARG A 618 15.21 10.45 -19.45
CA ARG A 618 13.81 10.02 -19.48
C ARG A 618 12.89 11.02 -18.82
N LEU A 619 13.22 11.45 -17.60
CA LEU A 619 12.43 12.41 -16.85
C LEU A 619 12.39 13.78 -17.53
N ASN A 620 13.51 14.23 -18.11
CA ASN A 620 13.56 15.49 -18.87
C ASN A 620 12.62 15.48 -20.08
N ILE A 621 12.63 14.40 -20.85
CA ILE A 621 11.77 14.27 -22.05
C ILE A 621 10.30 14.27 -21.61
N ARG A 622 9.94 13.51 -20.58
CA ARG A 622 8.56 13.37 -20.13
C ARG A 622 8.02 14.66 -19.50
N TRP A 623 8.78 15.30 -18.61
CA TRP A 623 8.37 16.58 -18.02
C TRP A 623 8.35 17.72 -19.06
N GLY A 624 9.26 17.70 -20.04
CA GLY A 624 9.23 18.65 -21.16
C GLY A 624 7.97 18.49 -22.03
N HIS A 625 7.56 17.24 -22.30
CA HIS A 625 6.30 16.97 -23.01
C HIS A 625 5.10 17.49 -22.25
N LEU A 626 5.00 17.21 -20.94
CA LEU A 626 3.90 17.68 -20.09
C LEU A 626 3.85 19.22 -20.02
N SER A 627 5.00 19.88 -19.86
CA SER A 627 5.07 21.35 -19.86
C SER A 627 4.55 21.95 -21.17
N ASN A 628 4.92 21.37 -22.29
CA ASN A 628 4.43 21.81 -23.62
C ASN A 628 2.91 21.62 -23.78
N LEU A 629 2.33 20.54 -23.24
CA LEU A 629 0.87 20.31 -23.24
C LEU A 629 0.14 21.36 -22.41
N ILE A 630 0.67 21.68 -21.23
CA ILE A 630 0.11 22.71 -20.35
C ILE A 630 0.22 24.11 -20.99
N GLU A 631 1.37 24.47 -21.57
CA GLU A 631 1.59 25.76 -22.22
C GLU A 631 0.73 25.96 -23.49
N SER A 632 0.48 24.87 -24.23
CA SER A 632 -0.38 24.89 -25.43
C SER A 632 -1.87 24.96 -25.09
N GLY A 633 -2.27 24.79 -23.80
CA GLY A 633 -3.65 24.78 -23.36
C GLY A 633 -4.43 23.56 -23.83
N THR A 634 -3.75 22.50 -24.27
CA THR A 634 -4.38 21.22 -24.67
C THR A 634 -4.57 20.25 -23.48
N TYR A 635 -3.98 20.56 -22.33
CA TYR A 635 -4.12 19.78 -21.11
C TYR A 635 -5.39 20.21 -20.35
N GLU A 636 -6.36 19.29 -20.25
CA GLU A 636 -7.60 19.47 -19.49
C GLU A 636 -7.60 18.53 -18.27
N GLU A 637 -7.25 19.05 -17.10
CA GLU A 637 -7.21 18.30 -15.84
C GLU A 637 -8.60 17.77 -15.42
N GLU A 638 -9.67 18.46 -15.84
CA GLU A 638 -11.05 18.07 -15.53
C GLU A 638 -11.51 16.81 -16.30
N ASN A 639 -10.82 16.44 -17.38
CA ASN A 639 -11.15 15.28 -18.19
C ASN A 639 -10.27 14.08 -17.81
N THR A 640 -10.61 13.44 -16.68
CA THR A 640 -9.83 12.36 -16.07
C THR A 640 -9.69 11.11 -16.92
N ASP A 641 -10.46 10.98 -17.99
CA ASP A 641 -10.41 9.82 -18.89
C ASP A 641 -9.37 9.96 -20.01
N THR A 642 -8.63 11.08 -20.07
CA THR A 642 -7.64 11.29 -21.13
C THR A 642 -6.34 10.58 -20.86
N GLN A 643 -5.67 10.17 -21.95
CA GLN A 643 -4.34 9.55 -21.90
C GLN A 643 -3.30 10.51 -21.29
N GLU A 644 -3.44 11.81 -21.53
CA GLU A 644 -2.55 12.86 -21.04
C GLU A 644 -2.57 12.96 -19.52
N VAL A 645 -3.75 12.86 -18.91
CA VAL A 645 -3.88 12.86 -17.44
C VAL A 645 -3.24 11.61 -16.83
N LEU A 646 -3.44 10.43 -17.44
CA LEU A 646 -2.76 9.20 -17.00
C LEU A 646 -1.24 9.35 -17.09
N GLU A 647 -0.72 9.92 -18.16
CA GLU A 647 0.72 10.15 -18.33
C GLU A 647 1.26 11.15 -17.31
N ASP A 648 0.51 12.20 -16.95
CA ASP A 648 0.87 13.13 -15.87
C ASP A 648 0.98 12.40 -14.52
N PHE A 649 -0.03 11.62 -14.14
CA PHE A 649 0.05 10.83 -12.90
C PHE A 649 1.24 9.86 -12.90
N LEU A 650 1.48 9.16 -14.00
CA LEU A 650 2.58 8.20 -14.11
C LEU A 650 3.95 8.87 -13.99
N ILE A 651 4.17 10.04 -14.61
CA ILE A 651 5.46 10.72 -14.53
C ILE A 651 5.71 11.27 -13.13
N ARG A 652 4.69 11.80 -12.43
CA ARG A 652 4.79 12.22 -11.03
C ARG A 652 5.18 11.05 -10.13
N MET A 653 4.48 9.92 -10.27
CA MET A 653 4.79 8.70 -9.50
C MET A 653 6.19 8.17 -9.80
N LEU A 654 6.60 8.11 -11.08
CA LEU A 654 7.94 7.67 -11.48
C LEU A 654 9.03 8.57 -10.90
N THR A 655 8.81 9.90 -10.93
CA THR A 655 9.74 10.87 -10.36
C THR A 655 9.91 10.64 -8.86
N ARG A 656 8.81 10.48 -8.13
CA ARG A 656 8.82 10.22 -6.68
C ARG A 656 9.53 8.90 -6.34
N ASP A 657 9.21 7.82 -7.07
CA ASP A 657 9.85 6.50 -6.89
C ASP A 657 11.38 6.59 -7.13
N TYR A 658 11.81 7.38 -8.13
CA TYR A 658 13.23 7.57 -8.41
C TYR A 658 13.94 8.40 -7.34
N ILE A 659 13.31 9.47 -6.82
CA ILE A 659 13.88 10.25 -5.69
C ILE A 659 13.98 9.38 -4.43
N ASP A 660 13.02 8.52 -4.16
CA ASP A 660 13.10 7.56 -3.05
C ASP A 660 14.26 6.57 -3.23
N LEU A 661 14.51 6.12 -4.46
CA LEU A 661 15.70 5.32 -4.78
C LEU A 661 16.99 6.10 -4.49
N LEU A 662 17.09 7.36 -4.95
CA LEU A 662 18.25 8.21 -4.69
C LEU A 662 18.45 8.47 -3.20
N LYS A 663 17.37 8.61 -2.42
CA LYS A 663 17.45 8.73 -0.96
C LYS A 663 18.11 7.49 -0.35
N VAL A 664 17.72 6.30 -0.77
CA VAL A 664 18.32 5.02 -0.30
C VAL A 664 19.79 4.92 -0.66
N VAL A 665 20.19 5.38 -1.85
CA VAL A 665 21.60 5.40 -2.30
C VAL A 665 22.43 6.37 -1.47
N LEU A 666 21.91 7.58 -1.23
CA LEU A 666 22.71 8.71 -0.74
C LEU A 666 22.66 8.88 0.78
N VAL A 667 21.56 8.58 1.45
CA VAL A 667 21.36 8.89 2.86
C VAL A 667 21.46 7.62 3.71
N ALA A 668 22.28 7.67 4.76
CA ALA A 668 22.39 6.58 5.70
C ALA A 668 21.07 6.47 6.50
N GLY A 669 20.28 5.46 6.20
CA GLY A 669 19.15 5.06 7.03
C GLY A 669 19.62 4.38 8.33
N PRO A 670 18.77 4.27 9.36
CA PRO A 670 19.09 3.45 10.52
C PRO A 670 19.39 2.03 10.04
N ARG A 671 20.59 1.54 10.31
CA ARG A 671 20.97 0.13 10.10
C ARG A 671 20.28 -0.75 11.16
N GLY A 672 18.97 -0.72 11.18
CA GLY A 672 18.12 -1.61 11.96
C GLY A 672 17.49 -2.57 10.97
N GLY A 673 17.61 -3.86 11.27
CA GLY A 673 17.29 -4.95 10.39
C GLY A 673 15.98 -4.76 9.61
N CYS A 674 15.97 -5.30 8.42
CA CYS A 674 14.74 -5.77 7.79
C CYS A 674 14.11 -6.80 8.75
N GLN A 675 13.49 -6.31 9.84
CA GLN A 675 12.59 -7.10 10.65
C GLN A 675 11.21 -6.87 10.07
N ASP A 676 10.68 -7.96 9.55
CA ASP A 676 9.28 -8.32 9.42
C ASP A 676 8.29 -7.18 9.62
N SER A 677 8.03 -6.48 8.58
CA SER A 677 6.81 -5.73 8.48
C SER A 677 5.81 -6.44 7.56
N ALA A 678 5.39 -7.64 8.00
CA ALA A 678 4.02 -8.04 7.75
C ALA A 678 3.03 -7.07 8.44
N ASP A 679 3.50 -6.32 9.45
CA ASP A 679 2.80 -5.23 10.16
C ASP A 679 3.38 -3.83 9.84
N GLY A 680 4.20 -3.68 8.82
CA GLY A 680 4.94 -2.43 8.51
C GLY A 680 4.11 -1.28 7.96
N MET A 681 2.78 -1.39 7.93
CA MET A 681 1.90 -0.29 7.53
C MET A 681 1.40 0.57 8.70
N GLU A 682 1.55 0.11 9.95
CA GLU A 682 1.22 0.96 11.11
C GLU A 682 2.38 1.85 11.58
N ALA A 683 3.62 1.61 11.13
CA ALA A 683 4.80 2.33 11.62
C ALA A 683 5.10 3.66 10.88
N GLU A 684 4.49 3.94 9.72
CA GLU A 684 4.69 5.21 9.01
C GLU A 684 3.66 6.29 9.35
N MET A 685 2.64 6.00 10.15
CA MET A 685 1.64 6.98 10.61
C MET A 685 1.84 7.50 12.03
N GLU A 686 2.86 7.07 12.75
CA GLU A 686 3.30 7.83 13.89
C GLU A 686 4.08 9.06 13.39
N ILE A 687 3.43 10.22 13.40
CA ILE A 687 4.09 11.52 13.49
C ILE A 687 4.90 11.46 14.79
N SER A 688 6.08 10.88 14.72
CA SER A 688 7.04 10.90 15.81
C SER A 688 7.32 12.37 16.11
N THR A 689 6.93 12.78 17.31
CA THR A 689 7.53 13.94 17.96
C THR A 689 9.01 13.99 17.61
N PRO A 690 9.57 15.14 17.24
CA PRO A 690 10.95 15.23 16.80
C PRO A 690 11.87 14.75 17.92
N THR A 691 12.27 13.49 17.88
CA THR A 691 13.46 13.02 18.59
C THR A 691 14.64 13.88 18.13
N PRO A 692 15.56 14.27 19.01
CA PRO A 692 16.65 15.16 18.67
C PRO A 692 17.41 14.58 17.49
N ALA A 693 17.49 15.36 16.40
CA ALA A 693 18.03 15.04 15.12
C ALA A 693 19.34 14.25 15.24
N VAL A 694 19.29 12.94 15.00
CA VAL A 694 20.45 12.24 14.49
C VAL A 694 20.73 12.91 13.14
N GLN A 695 21.87 13.58 13.02
CA GLN A 695 22.30 14.16 11.76
C GLN A 695 22.40 13.00 10.78
N GLU A 696 21.41 12.89 9.90
CA GLU A 696 21.46 11.94 8.80
C GLU A 696 22.71 12.26 8.00
N ALA A 697 23.69 11.36 8.02
CA ALA A 697 24.94 11.50 7.29
C ALA A 697 24.80 10.88 5.91
N LEU A 698 25.69 11.24 4.99
CA LEU A 698 25.79 10.53 3.72
C LEU A 698 26.12 9.05 3.98
N SER A 699 25.52 8.16 3.19
CA SER A 699 25.83 6.72 3.25
C SER A 699 27.22 6.43 2.66
N GLU A 700 27.81 5.29 3.02
CA GLU A 700 29.09 4.82 2.42
C GLU A 700 28.91 4.66 0.89
N LEU A 701 27.78 4.13 0.44
CA LEU A 701 27.43 4.08 -0.98
C LEU A 701 27.30 5.48 -1.58
N GLY A 702 26.72 6.43 -0.84
CA GLY A 702 26.58 7.82 -1.28
C GLY A 702 27.92 8.48 -1.56
N HIS A 703 28.91 8.29 -0.67
CA HIS A 703 30.28 8.78 -0.90
C HIS A 703 30.90 8.18 -2.16
N LEU A 704 30.74 6.87 -2.36
CA LEU A 704 31.27 6.18 -3.53
C LEU A 704 30.63 6.68 -4.84
N VAL A 705 29.30 6.82 -4.85
CA VAL A 705 28.52 7.21 -6.02
C VAL A 705 28.78 8.67 -6.42
N LEU A 706 28.85 9.58 -5.45
CA LEU A 706 29.17 10.98 -5.69
C LEU A 706 30.64 11.20 -6.09
N GLY A 707 31.52 10.28 -5.75
CA GLY A 707 32.91 10.28 -6.25
C GLY A 707 33.05 9.90 -7.73
N CYS A 708 31.96 9.43 -8.37
CA CYS A 708 31.94 9.13 -9.79
C CYS A 708 31.30 10.29 -10.57
N ASP A 709 32.06 11.03 -11.37
CA ASP A 709 31.64 12.26 -12.06
C ASP A 709 30.35 12.11 -12.86
N THR A 710 30.21 11.02 -13.63
CA THR A 710 29.03 10.79 -14.49
C THR A 710 27.76 10.60 -13.67
N ILE A 711 27.85 9.83 -12.58
CA ILE A 711 26.71 9.56 -11.69
C ILE A 711 26.40 10.81 -10.86
N CYS A 712 27.43 11.45 -10.31
CA CYS A 712 27.28 12.69 -9.53
C CYS A 712 26.57 13.77 -10.34
N GLN A 713 27.03 14.02 -11.57
CA GLN A 713 26.41 14.99 -12.47
C GLN A 713 24.95 14.66 -12.77
N ALA A 714 24.65 13.39 -13.06
CA ALA A 714 23.28 12.94 -13.34
C ALA A 714 22.36 13.13 -12.13
N ILE A 715 22.81 12.76 -10.93
CA ILE A 715 22.04 12.90 -9.68
C ILE A 715 21.81 14.36 -9.34
N VAL A 716 22.87 15.18 -9.32
CA VAL A 716 22.76 16.62 -8.97
C VAL A 716 21.83 17.32 -9.96
N THR A 717 22.00 17.09 -11.25
CA THR A 717 21.14 17.70 -12.28
C THR A 717 19.68 17.26 -12.12
N THR A 718 19.43 15.99 -11.82
CA THR A 718 18.07 15.50 -11.59
C THR A 718 17.43 16.20 -10.38
N LEU A 719 18.15 16.25 -9.25
CA LEU A 719 17.62 16.87 -8.03
C LEU A 719 17.32 18.35 -8.23
N LEU A 720 18.18 19.10 -8.93
CA LEU A 720 17.95 20.51 -9.25
C LEU A 720 16.72 20.70 -10.16
N LYS A 721 16.54 19.85 -11.17
CA LYS A 721 15.38 19.92 -12.07
C LYS A 721 14.08 19.55 -11.37
N VAL A 722 14.10 18.58 -10.45
CA VAL A 722 12.93 18.20 -9.65
C VAL A 722 12.41 19.37 -8.82
N LEU A 723 13.29 20.28 -8.35
CA LEU A 723 12.83 21.49 -7.65
C LEU A 723 11.98 22.40 -8.56
N CYS A 724 12.17 22.30 -9.89
CA CYS A 724 11.52 23.18 -10.86
C CYS A 724 10.28 22.53 -11.52
N TRP A 725 10.14 21.20 -11.48
CA TRP A 725 9.00 20.48 -12.07
C TRP A 725 7.74 20.65 -11.22
N GLN A 726 6.57 20.58 -11.85
CA GLN A 726 5.27 20.83 -11.22
C GLN A 726 4.77 19.66 -10.35
N ASP A 727 5.60 19.20 -9.42
CA ASP A 727 5.24 18.20 -8.40
C ASP A 727 5.80 18.62 -7.03
N SER A 728 4.92 19.13 -6.17
CA SER A 728 5.29 19.62 -4.84
C SER A 728 5.83 18.52 -3.91
N TRP A 729 5.31 17.30 -4.03
CA TRP A 729 5.81 16.15 -3.26
C TRP A 729 7.21 15.71 -3.69
N ALA A 730 7.47 15.63 -5.00
CA ALA A 730 8.80 15.32 -5.52
C ALA A 730 9.80 16.41 -5.11
N CYS A 731 9.41 17.69 -5.20
CA CYS A 731 10.23 18.81 -4.75
C CYS A 731 10.60 18.69 -3.27
N LEU A 732 9.63 18.43 -2.38
CA LEU A 732 9.89 18.26 -0.95
C LEU A 732 10.86 17.12 -0.65
N LYS A 733 10.67 15.96 -1.28
CA LYS A 733 11.59 14.81 -1.18
C LYS A 733 13.00 15.15 -1.69
N ALA A 734 13.11 15.86 -2.82
CA ALA A 734 14.39 16.25 -3.40
C ALA A 734 15.17 17.23 -2.51
N VAL A 735 14.49 18.18 -1.85
CA VAL A 735 15.11 19.12 -0.90
C VAL A 735 15.85 18.41 0.22
N LEU A 736 15.23 17.34 0.77
CA LEU A 736 15.81 16.54 1.87
C LEU A 736 17.12 15.85 1.45
N VAL A 737 17.20 15.37 0.23
CA VAL A 737 18.39 14.68 -0.31
C VAL A 737 19.46 15.68 -0.76
N LEU A 738 19.06 16.74 -1.46
CA LEU A 738 19.97 17.72 -2.07
C LEU A 738 20.84 18.42 -1.03
N GLY A 739 20.31 18.72 0.15
CA GLY A 739 21.08 19.34 1.23
C GLY A 739 22.30 18.52 1.67
N HIS A 740 22.23 17.19 1.63
CA HIS A 740 23.35 16.30 1.92
C HIS A 740 24.38 16.27 0.79
N VAL A 741 23.91 16.23 -0.44
CA VAL A 741 24.76 16.25 -1.64
C VAL A 741 25.55 17.55 -1.73
N LEU A 742 24.92 18.71 -1.52
CA LEU A 742 25.61 20.01 -1.56
C LEU A 742 26.68 20.15 -0.49
N ARG A 743 26.44 19.66 0.74
CA ARG A 743 27.45 19.66 1.81
C ARG A 743 28.67 18.80 1.43
N TRP A 744 28.46 17.65 0.80
CA TRP A 744 29.53 16.81 0.32
C TRP A 744 30.36 17.49 -0.79
N LEU A 745 29.68 18.11 -1.77
CA LEU A 745 30.35 18.81 -2.88
C LEU A 745 31.27 19.94 -2.40
N VAL A 746 30.86 20.66 -1.34
CA VAL A 746 31.69 21.73 -0.74
C VAL A 746 32.83 21.14 0.10
N GLY A 747 32.57 20.06 0.86
CA GLY A 747 33.54 19.48 1.80
C GLY A 747 34.69 18.74 1.15
N GLU A 748 34.46 18.03 0.07
CA GLU A 748 35.47 17.24 -0.66
C GLU A 748 36.31 18.07 -1.66
N GLY A 749 36.11 19.40 -1.69
CA GLY A 749 36.91 20.32 -2.54
C GLY A 749 36.73 20.03 -4.03
N GLN A 750 35.63 19.45 -4.45
CA GLN A 750 35.27 19.29 -5.85
C GLN A 750 35.29 20.69 -6.50
N HIS A 751 35.99 20.82 -7.64
CA HIS A 751 36.11 22.07 -8.37
C HIS A 751 34.76 22.48 -9.00
N LEU A 752 33.84 22.95 -8.15
CA LEU A 752 32.60 23.53 -8.64
C LEU A 752 32.92 24.82 -9.42
N SER A 753 32.40 24.92 -10.64
CA SER A 753 32.51 26.17 -11.39
C SER A 753 31.58 27.23 -10.77
N PRO A 754 31.92 28.51 -10.86
CA PRO A 754 31.02 29.59 -10.42
C PRO A 754 29.65 29.53 -11.09
N ASP A 755 29.58 29.04 -12.32
CA ASP A 755 28.32 28.87 -13.05
C ASP A 755 27.47 27.74 -12.47
N ALA A 756 28.09 26.62 -12.05
CA ALA A 756 27.36 25.53 -11.38
C ALA A 756 26.75 26.02 -10.05
N VAL A 757 27.49 26.79 -9.24
CA VAL A 757 26.98 27.36 -7.98
C VAL A 757 25.81 28.32 -8.24
N ARG A 758 25.92 29.15 -9.29
CA ARG A 758 24.83 30.02 -9.73
C ARG A 758 23.59 29.22 -10.11
N GLN A 759 23.74 28.16 -10.88
CA GLN A 759 22.63 27.26 -11.28
C GLN A 759 21.94 26.59 -10.08
N VAL A 760 22.71 26.14 -9.08
CA VAL A 760 22.15 25.58 -7.85
C VAL A 760 21.24 26.59 -7.15
N MET A 761 21.73 27.83 -6.96
CA MET A 761 20.94 28.86 -6.29
C MET A 761 19.71 29.25 -7.12
N GLN A 762 19.86 29.37 -8.45
CA GLN A 762 18.74 29.65 -9.34
C GLN A 762 17.68 28.55 -9.29
N ALA A 763 18.06 27.27 -9.25
CA ALA A 763 17.11 26.17 -9.15
C ALA A 763 16.33 26.21 -7.82
N VAL A 764 16.97 26.56 -6.71
CA VAL A 764 16.29 26.73 -5.41
C VAL A 764 15.29 27.89 -5.46
N LEU A 765 15.67 29.02 -6.04
CA LEU A 765 14.78 30.18 -6.21
C LEU A 765 13.62 29.89 -7.16
N GLN A 766 13.87 29.14 -8.24
CA GLN A 766 12.83 28.67 -9.15
C GLN A 766 11.87 27.71 -8.44
N GLY A 767 12.39 26.83 -7.57
CA GLY A 767 11.57 25.97 -6.72
C GLY A 767 10.66 26.75 -5.79
N LEU A 768 11.17 27.83 -5.18
CA LEU A 768 10.36 28.76 -4.37
C LEU A 768 9.29 29.46 -5.20
N HIS A 769 9.61 29.84 -6.44
CA HIS A 769 8.64 30.41 -7.35
C HIS A 769 7.51 29.43 -7.69
N THR A 770 7.86 28.16 -7.95
CA THR A 770 6.92 27.13 -8.39
C THR A 770 6.08 26.58 -7.23
N HIS A 771 6.72 26.32 -6.06
CA HIS A 771 6.10 25.58 -4.96
C HIS A 771 5.94 26.39 -3.65
N GLY A 772 6.42 27.62 -3.62
CA GLY A 772 6.47 28.42 -2.39
C GLY A 772 5.11 28.82 -1.79
N GLN A 773 4.02 28.57 -2.49
CA GLN A 773 2.66 28.72 -1.95
C GLN A 773 2.27 27.59 -0.97
N HIS A 774 2.93 26.43 -1.04
CA HIS A 774 2.74 25.33 -0.10
C HIS A 774 3.67 25.54 1.10
N GLU A 775 3.13 25.64 2.31
CA GLU A 775 3.90 25.99 3.51
C GLU A 775 5.07 25.04 3.76
N ALA A 776 4.86 23.73 3.62
CA ALA A 776 5.91 22.72 3.81
C ALA A 776 7.08 22.91 2.82
N ASN A 777 6.77 23.13 1.53
CA ASN A 777 7.77 23.38 0.50
C ASN A 777 8.46 24.73 0.72
N GLN A 778 7.72 25.77 1.06
CA GLN A 778 8.29 27.09 1.37
C GLN A 778 9.29 27.00 2.50
N CYS A 779 8.93 26.39 3.62
CA CYS A 779 9.81 26.23 4.77
C CYS A 779 11.07 25.42 4.43
N ALA A 780 10.93 24.33 3.67
CA ALA A 780 12.03 23.46 3.27
C ALA A 780 12.98 24.17 2.28
N LEU A 781 12.44 24.82 1.25
CA LEU A 781 13.21 25.54 0.24
C LEU A 781 13.91 26.78 0.79
N ILE A 782 13.28 27.54 1.70
CA ILE A 782 13.91 28.66 2.40
C ILE A 782 15.10 28.16 3.24
N SER A 783 14.93 27.04 3.94
CA SER A 783 16.02 26.44 4.72
C SER A 783 17.15 25.95 3.83
N LEU A 784 16.84 25.32 2.70
CA LEU A 784 17.83 24.90 1.71
C LEU A 784 18.53 26.08 1.07
N GLY A 785 17.81 27.13 0.65
CA GLY A 785 18.38 28.33 0.02
C GLY A 785 19.33 29.08 0.95
N MET A 786 18.93 29.25 2.21
CA MET A 786 19.77 29.84 3.23
C MET A 786 21.06 29.03 3.46
N ALA A 787 20.92 27.69 3.64
CA ALA A 787 22.06 26.81 3.84
C ALA A 787 22.98 26.77 2.60
N THR A 788 22.43 26.76 1.40
CA THR A 788 23.17 26.83 0.14
C THR A 788 23.97 28.12 0.04
N TYR A 789 23.35 29.26 0.35
CA TYR A 789 24.04 30.57 0.35
C TYR A 789 25.15 30.62 1.39
N GLU A 790 24.89 30.17 2.63
CA GLU A 790 25.88 30.12 3.71
C GLU A 790 27.09 29.23 3.33
N MET A 791 26.88 28.11 2.69
CA MET A 791 27.94 27.19 2.27
C MET A 791 28.81 27.76 1.13
N PHE A 792 28.22 28.47 0.17
CA PHE A 792 28.93 28.87 -1.04
C PHE A 792 29.53 30.28 -0.98
N ILE A 793 28.96 31.22 -0.24
CA ILE A 793 29.41 32.61 -0.22
C ILE A 793 30.90 32.80 0.17
N PRO A 794 31.51 32.00 1.09
CA PRO A 794 32.93 32.13 1.41
C PRO A 794 33.87 31.79 0.23
N TYR A 795 33.44 30.94 -0.67
CA TYR A 795 34.23 30.43 -1.82
C TYR A 795 33.86 31.11 -3.14
N PHE A 796 32.60 31.53 -3.28
CA PHE A 796 32.01 32.04 -4.53
C PHE A 796 31.23 33.33 -4.29
N PRO A 797 31.92 34.52 -4.12
CA PRO A 797 31.27 35.80 -3.83
C PRO A 797 30.23 36.21 -4.90
N ASN A 798 30.34 35.68 -6.12
CA ASN A 798 29.44 36.00 -7.24
C ASN A 798 28.01 35.44 -7.02
N ILE A 799 27.79 34.55 -6.05
CA ILE A 799 26.45 34.10 -5.68
C ILE A 799 25.54 35.24 -5.22
N ARG A 800 26.14 36.32 -4.71
CA ARG A 800 25.46 37.57 -4.32
C ARG A 800 24.69 38.19 -5.48
N GLU A 801 25.21 38.13 -6.71
CA GLU A 801 24.56 38.66 -7.92
C GLU A 801 23.20 37.98 -8.18
N VAL A 802 23.05 36.71 -7.80
CA VAL A 802 21.79 35.99 -7.95
C VAL A 802 20.71 36.57 -7.06
N LEU A 803 21.04 36.93 -5.80
CA LEU A 803 20.10 37.59 -4.90
C LEU A 803 19.80 39.02 -5.29
N LEU A 804 20.82 39.76 -5.76
CA LEU A 804 20.64 41.13 -6.23
C LEU A 804 19.81 41.23 -7.52
N GLY A 805 19.74 40.17 -8.29
CA GLY A 805 18.88 40.05 -9.47
C GLY A 805 17.38 39.84 -9.14
N LEU A 806 17.02 39.63 -7.88
CA LEU A 806 15.63 39.45 -7.48
C LEU A 806 14.87 40.79 -7.46
N PRO A 807 13.58 40.80 -7.84
CA PRO A 807 12.75 41.99 -7.78
C PRO A 807 12.66 42.53 -6.34
N GLY A 808 12.83 43.85 -6.18
CA GLY A 808 12.67 44.53 -4.88
C GLY A 808 13.80 44.33 -3.87
N VAL A 809 14.90 43.64 -4.21
CA VAL A 809 16.04 43.40 -3.33
C VAL A 809 17.09 44.49 -3.51
N SER A 810 17.47 45.16 -2.39
CA SER A 810 18.55 46.14 -2.36
C SER A 810 19.88 45.54 -1.89
N THR A 811 20.99 46.24 -2.21
CA THR A 811 22.32 45.86 -1.72
C THR A 811 22.40 45.89 -0.18
N ASP A 812 21.68 46.81 0.46
CA ASP A 812 21.63 46.93 1.92
C ASP A 812 20.91 45.73 2.57
N ASP A 813 19.87 45.20 1.91
CA ASP A 813 19.13 44.03 2.42
C ASP A 813 19.99 42.77 2.37
N VAL A 814 20.72 42.54 1.27
CA VAL A 814 21.65 41.44 1.13
C VAL A 814 22.79 41.56 2.15
N GLN A 815 23.35 42.78 2.35
CA GLN A 815 24.41 43.00 3.31
C GLN A 815 23.93 42.69 4.73
N ARG A 816 22.74 43.18 5.14
CA ARG A 816 22.14 42.85 6.46
C ARG A 816 21.91 41.36 6.66
N PHE A 817 21.52 40.67 5.63
CA PHE A 817 21.38 39.21 5.67
C PHE A 817 22.73 38.52 5.88
N GLU A 818 23.77 38.90 5.10
CA GLU A 818 25.12 38.36 5.23
C GLU A 818 25.74 38.63 6.61
N GLU A 819 25.61 39.82 7.14
CA GLU A 819 26.09 40.19 8.48
C GLU A 819 25.51 39.28 9.57
N LYS A 820 24.24 38.90 9.44
CA LYS A 820 23.59 37.99 10.39
C LYS A 820 23.90 36.52 10.08
N LEU A 821 24.07 36.16 8.82
CA LEU A 821 24.39 34.83 8.39
C LEU A 821 25.78 34.38 8.85
N LEU A 822 26.77 35.25 8.65
CA LEU A 822 28.19 35.00 8.92
C LEU A 822 28.62 35.38 10.35
N SER A 823 27.71 35.94 11.18
CA SER A 823 28.05 36.28 12.56
C SER A 823 28.35 35.00 13.37
N PRO A 824 29.55 34.92 14.01
CA PRO A 824 29.92 33.74 14.77
C PRO A 824 28.97 33.56 15.95
N SER A 825 28.43 32.34 16.09
CA SER A 825 27.66 31.98 17.28
C SER A 825 28.58 31.97 18.52
N GLN A 826 28.22 32.73 19.53
CA GLN A 826 29.02 32.91 20.75
C GLN A 826 29.24 31.63 21.57
N ASN A 827 28.54 30.52 21.22
CA ASN A 827 28.69 29.19 21.79
C ASN A 827 28.44 28.13 20.75
N PRO A 828 29.44 27.35 20.29
CA PRO A 828 29.30 26.33 19.25
C PRO A 828 28.41 25.14 19.64
N ASN A 829 28.11 24.95 20.93
CA ASN A 829 27.34 23.83 21.45
C ASN A 829 25.85 24.14 21.73
N VAL A 830 25.39 25.37 21.55
CA VAL A 830 24.00 25.74 21.76
C VAL A 830 23.43 26.26 20.44
N LYS A 831 22.60 25.45 19.80
CA LYS A 831 21.78 25.90 18.66
C LYS A 831 20.93 27.08 19.13
N ASN A 832 21.29 28.28 18.73
CA ASN A 832 20.58 29.50 19.11
C ASN A 832 19.33 29.61 18.21
N SER A 833 18.24 29.01 18.63
CA SER A 833 16.97 28.91 17.87
C SER A 833 16.45 30.29 17.44
N LYS A 834 16.73 31.31 18.22
CA LYS A 834 16.39 32.70 17.89
C LYS A 834 17.20 33.24 16.73
N LEU A 835 18.51 32.93 16.68
CA LEU A 835 19.39 33.37 15.59
C LEU A 835 19.00 32.69 14.26
N GLU A 836 18.77 31.39 14.30
CA GLU A 836 18.29 30.60 13.14
C GLU A 836 16.95 31.13 12.60
N LYS A 837 16.01 31.42 13.49
CA LYS A 837 14.75 32.05 13.11
C LYS A 837 14.97 33.42 12.43
N THR A 838 15.85 34.26 13.00
CA THR A 838 16.16 35.57 12.42
C THR A 838 16.79 35.44 11.03
N LYS A 839 17.73 34.51 10.84
CA LYS A 839 18.34 34.22 9.52
C LYS A 839 17.28 33.83 8.48
N LYS A 840 16.38 32.91 8.86
CA LYS A 840 15.26 32.48 8.00
C LYS A 840 14.31 33.62 7.66
N ASP A 841 13.97 34.46 8.64
CA ASP A 841 13.07 35.60 8.43
C ASP A 841 13.68 36.64 7.49
N LEU A 842 15.01 36.89 7.59
CA LEU A 842 15.72 37.78 6.66
C LEU A 842 15.76 37.21 5.24
N PHE A 843 16.10 35.92 5.09
CA PHE A 843 16.08 35.28 3.77
C PHE A 843 14.66 35.27 3.17
N LYS A 844 13.65 34.97 3.98
CA LYS A 844 12.24 35.02 3.55
C LYS A 844 11.86 36.40 3.02
N LYS A 845 12.36 37.51 3.63
CA LYS A 845 12.12 38.87 3.14
C LYS A 845 12.75 39.12 1.78
N LEU A 846 13.96 38.60 1.52
CA LEU A 846 14.64 38.76 0.22
C LEU A 846 13.88 38.03 -0.92
N VAL A 847 13.25 36.87 -0.64
CA VAL A 847 12.59 36.03 -1.65
C VAL A 847 11.07 36.25 -1.73
N ILE A 848 10.48 37.09 -0.86
CA ILE A 848 9.01 37.19 -0.73
C ILE A 848 8.32 37.58 -2.05
N GLU A 849 8.99 38.35 -2.89
CA GLU A 849 8.42 38.83 -4.13
C GLU A 849 8.34 37.78 -5.24
N ILE A 850 9.11 36.69 -5.11
CA ILE A 850 9.10 35.61 -6.09
C ILE A 850 8.24 34.42 -5.65
N VAL A 851 7.92 34.33 -4.33
CA VAL A 851 7.20 33.18 -3.78
C VAL A 851 5.78 33.09 -4.33
N GLY A 852 5.50 32.02 -5.03
CA GLY A 852 4.13 31.60 -5.40
C GLY A 852 3.33 32.48 -6.36
N ARG A 853 3.98 33.43 -7.07
CA ARG A 853 3.25 34.40 -7.92
C ARG A 853 2.57 33.80 -9.16
N ASN A 854 3.06 32.70 -9.71
CA ASN A 854 2.57 32.15 -10.99
C ASN A 854 1.73 30.89 -10.90
N VAL A 855 1.76 30.13 -9.81
CA VAL A 855 1.06 28.85 -9.69
C VAL A 855 -0.45 29.02 -9.46
N GLY A 856 -0.87 30.20 -8.97
CA GLY A 856 -2.28 30.48 -8.67
C GLY A 856 -3.17 30.82 -9.86
N GLN A 857 -2.61 31.12 -11.04
CA GLN A 857 -3.43 31.51 -12.19
C GLN A 857 -3.80 30.36 -13.12
N ALA A 858 -3.00 29.31 -13.20
CA ALA A 858 -3.30 28.15 -14.04
C ALA A 858 -4.25 27.12 -13.36
N LEU A 859 -4.30 27.09 -12.03
CA LEU A 859 -5.08 26.09 -11.26
C LEU A 859 -6.29 26.67 -10.52
N LYS A 860 -6.48 27.98 -10.49
CA LYS A 860 -7.70 28.60 -9.99
C LYS A 860 -8.56 29.06 -11.17
N LYS A 861 -9.36 28.17 -11.76
CA LYS A 861 -10.73 28.59 -12.03
C LYS A 861 -11.29 28.97 -10.65
N GLU A 862 -11.55 30.27 -10.43
CA GLU A 862 -12.39 30.68 -9.33
C GLU A 862 -13.68 29.90 -9.47
N VAL A 863 -13.84 28.90 -8.61
CA VAL A 863 -15.16 28.35 -8.37
C VAL A 863 -15.90 29.53 -7.75
N HIS A 864 -16.67 30.26 -8.58
CA HIS A 864 -17.70 31.14 -8.08
C HIS A 864 -18.67 30.23 -7.30
N MET A 865 -18.37 30.01 -6.03
CA MET A 865 -19.42 29.60 -5.12
C MET A 865 -20.44 30.75 -5.17
N ASN A 866 -21.61 30.45 -5.70
CA ASN A 866 -22.74 31.33 -5.57
C ASN A 866 -22.80 31.77 -4.13
N GLU A 867 -22.76 33.09 -3.89
CA GLU A 867 -22.80 33.65 -2.55
C GLU A 867 -23.98 32.99 -1.82
N LEU A 868 -23.67 32.28 -0.76
CA LEU A 868 -24.71 31.77 0.13
C LEU A 868 -25.55 32.97 0.57
N PRO A 869 -26.86 32.89 0.52
CA PRO A 869 -27.72 34.01 0.94
C PRO A 869 -27.32 34.37 2.37
N PRO A 870 -27.15 35.67 2.68
CA PRO A 870 -26.63 36.11 3.95
C PRO A 870 -27.48 35.53 5.10
N MET A 871 -26.90 34.63 5.90
CA MET A 871 -27.62 34.06 7.04
C MET A 871 -27.85 35.08 8.17
N PHE A 872 -27.23 36.29 8.07
CA PHE A 872 -27.37 37.35 9.04
C PHE A 872 -27.68 38.66 8.36
N LYS A 873 -28.63 39.42 8.88
CA LYS A 873 -29.05 40.73 8.35
C LYS A 873 -27.97 41.82 8.40
N ASN A 874 -26.91 41.65 9.18
CA ASN A 874 -25.77 42.56 9.25
C ASN A 874 -24.48 41.75 9.04
N PRO A 875 -23.75 41.91 7.92
CA PRO A 875 -22.45 41.32 7.77
C PRO A 875 -21.50 41.94 8.78
N ARG A 876 -20.86 41.13 9.59
CA ARG A 876 -19.72 41.60 10.41
C ARG A 876 -18.62 42.12 9.49
N PRO A 877 -17.90 43.19 9.87
CA PRO A 877 -16.76 43.62 9.07
C PRO A 877 -15.79 42.48 8.93
N LYS A 878 -15.32 42.25 7.70
CA LYS A 878 -14.33 41.21 7.35
C LYS A 878 -13.11 41.43 8.24
N GLN A 879 -12.93 40.59 9.23
CA GLN A 879 -11.62 40.43 9.87
C GLN A 879 -10.67 39.91 8.78
N PRO A 880 -9.40 40.34 8.77
CA PRO A 880 -8.42 39.76 7.87
C PRO A 880 -8.43 38.24 8.08
N ARG A 881 -8.56 37.49 7.00
CA ARG A 881 -8.46 36.04 7.02
C ARG A 881 -7.17 35.69 7.73
N VAL A 882 -7.28 35.09 8.91
CA VAL A 882 -6.24 34.22 9.39
C VAL A 882 -6.25 33.06 8.39
N ASP A 883 -5.17 32.88 7.68
CA ASP A 883 -5.03 31.75 6.75
C ASP A 883 -5.35 30.46 7.51
N ASP A 884 -6.40 29.77 7.08
CA ASP A 884 -6.75 28.42 7.52
C ASP A 884 -5.69 27.44 6.97
N THR A 885 -4.47 27.52 7.52
CA THR A 885 -3.37 26.62 7.15
C THR A 885 -3.55 25.21 7.70
N ASP A 886 -4.46 25.02 8.68
CA ASP A 886 -4.71 23.70 9.28
C ASP A 886 -5.66 22.82 8.46
N ALA A 887 -6.42 23.38 7.52
CA ALA A 887 -7.33 22.58 6.67
C ALA A 887 -6.59 21.82 5.56
N ASP A 888 -5.45 22.36 5.07
CA ASP A 888 -4.68 21.73 4.01
C ASP A 888 -3.81 20.56 4.50
N ILE A 889 -3.43 20.53 5.77
CA ILE A 889 -2.68 19.40 6.35
C ILE A 889 -3.55 18.14 6.42
N GLY A 890 -4.84 18.29 6.67
CA GLY A 890 -5.80 17.19 6.69
C GLY A 890 -6.07 16.58 5.30
N LEU A 891 -6.08 17.41 4.26
CA LEU A 891 -6.31 16.95 2.88
C LEU A 891 -5.06 16.28 2.28
N CYS A 892 -3.87 16.73 2.63
CA CYS A 892 -2.63 16.10 2.18
C CYS A 892 -2.45 14.68 2.75
N SER A 893 -2.96 14.39 3.94
CA SER A 893 -2.96 13.03 4.51
C SER A 893 -3.99 12.09 3.85
N LEU A 894 -5.02 12.65 3.22
CA LEU A 894 -6.02 11.89 2.47
C LEU A 894 -5.55 11.52 1.05
N PHE A 895 -4.60 12.26 0.49
CA PHE A 895 -4.08 12.05 -0.86
C PHE A 895 -2.62 11.60 -0.90
N GLY A 896 -2.04 11.20 0.23
CA GLY A 896 -0.72 10.59 0.28
C GLY A 896 -0.72 9.26 -0.51
N PRO A 897 0.37 8.94 -1.23
CA PRO A 897 0.46 7.70 -2.01
C PRO A 897 0.27 6.44 -1.17
N ASP A 898 0.32 6.56 0.14
CA ASP A 898 0.19 5.45 1.08
C ASP A 898 -1.26 4.98 1.31
N SER A 899 -2.27 5.75 0.89
CA SER A 899 -3.65 5.28 0.93
C SER A 899 -3.95 4.14 -0.07
N GLN A 900 -3.04 3.87 -1.03
CA GLN A 900 -3.19 2.77 -1.99
C GLN A 900 -2.57 1.46 -1.53
N ASP A 901 -1.64 1.48 -0.57
CA ASP A 901 -1.04 0.27 -0.04
C ASP A 901 -1.86 -0.39 1.09
N PHE A 902 -2.99 0.22 1.51
CA PHE A 902 -3.92 -0.39 2.46
C PHE A 902 -4.54 -1.71 1.99
N ASN A 903 -4.35 -2.07 0.73
CA ASN A 903 -4.76 -3.36 0.19
C ASN A 903 -3.68 -4.46 0.25
N GLY A 904 -2.54 -4.21 0.90
CA GLY A 904 -1.41 -5.13 0.94
C GLY A 904 -1.60 -6.38 1.80
N HIS A 905 -2.65 -6.50 2.59
CA HIS A 905 -2.94 -7.70 3.38
C HIS A 905 -4.05 -8.60 2.85
N GLN A 906 -4.64 -8.25 1.77
CA GLN A 906 -5.25 -9.30 1.01
C GLN A 906 -4.12 -10.01 0.26
N VAL A 907 -3.83 -11.23 0.65
CA VAL A 907 -3.32 -12.24 -0.26
C VAL A 907 -4.13 -12.02 -1.53
N VAL A 908 -3.53 -11.31 -2.50
CA VAL A 908 -4.14 -11.14 -3.80
C VAL A 908 -4.39 -12.56 -4.29
N PRO A 909 -5.63 -13.04 -4.34
CA PRO A 909 -5.87 -14.26 -5.08
C PRO A 909 -5.47 -13.88 -6.49
N THR A 910 -4.34 -14.41 -6.94
CA THR A 910 -4.02 -14.42 -8.34
C THR A 910 -5.22 -15.05 -9.01
N THR A 911 -6.10 -14.22 -9.51
CA THR A 911 -7.21 -14.70 -10.32
C THR A 911 -6.64 -14.96 -11.71
N PHE A 912 -6.62 -16.19 -12.09
CA PHE A 912 -6.76 -16.54 -13.49
C PHE A 912 -8.20 -16.35 -13.91
#